data_7bc521006113b073739625fbff96e7fd
#
_entry.id   7bc521006113b073739625fbff96e7fd
#
_cell.length_a   1.000
_cell.length_b   1.000
_cell.length_c   1.000
_cell.angle_alpha   90.00
_cell.angle_beta   90.00
_cell.angle_gamma   90.00
#
_symmetry.space_group_name_H-M   'P 1'
#
loop_
_entity.id
_entity.type
_entity.pdbx_description
1 polymer ?
#
loop_
_entity_poly.entity_id
_entity_poly.type
_entity_poly.pdbx_seq_one_letter_code
_entity_poly.pdbx_strand_id
1 'polypeptide(L)'
;MGPARTALPSRPLNPMTGLFLSAWLVFPLLLLGVCGGSGLLVRRVSGGAVSGVLLLPVGFALTVAVCTLGTSMTWLAPYAGGLAVVVALVGLVLERSSLHVAGRRVSGVVLYPAIAAFVAFAVFAAPVLLTGTPSWTGFGRIVDTAFQMAFAQHLAEAGRSVPIGNSSFNETILGLTGNGYPGGAQATLGAMAGVIRTDVPWCYQAFQAWAAAMGALALYALLRRAVAQPLMCCVGAAVASQPNILYDYALQGGIKELTTASLILLVAALLVERLPGPRSLRSSLALAPAIAAAVAAFSYGVTPWLGLLLPAAFVLSLLRPGGRMRTLASWGVLAIATLLLAIPSVISSIKLFGDLTTAVNGVVELGLGNLTAPIPEISSAGVWISNDYRFPLLAHASASHVFDALVIALAAIGVLYALRRRLWMVAAFGLATPIALTYWVAHGGPWIELKAYTITATMVLAMAFVGAGSLTSLARNRATIALKIAAWIGAIAVTGAVLYGNALTYHYISLAPAARYKQLAEIGERFAGVGPAFYPAFDEYAEYFLRKEHGYDLVKPPGLQVRAGAVNLPAGQFAYALDLNQLELSFVQRFPLLVITRSSIASRPPANFDLVDQTSEFQAWRRVRPASEVVLHLPLSGSPTERTHHFCRGLRASVRRAGAGSSVAYVPAGPRAELVPTDMTHPRYWRALGTEALRAYGAGAIEGSVQLGAGGTYEISMSGSVARPVTLYVDGHRAGSVANQERYPGQFLHFARLSLSAGTHRIRLSRGNAGVSPGSGDGPDTSSGVIGPLIFALDQPQNGRLMVVPGSDAGRVCTAHAGYQWIEVLAPGARAVS
;
A
#
# COMPACT_ATOMS: atom_id res chain seq x y z
N MET A 1 -0.39 -45.39 -42.14
CA MET A 1 0.08 -45.14 -40.78
C MET A 1 0.69 -43.75 -40.74
N GLY A 2 -0.05 -42.76 -40.24
CA GLY A 2 0.43 -41.36 -40.11
C GLY A 2 1.07 -41.20 -38.75
N PRO A 3 2.06 -40.30 -38.60
CA PRO A 3 2.75 -40.12 -37.35
C PRO A 3 1.82 -39.42 -36.32
N ALA A 4 1.71 -40.03 -35.17
CA ALA A 4 1.04 -39.44 -34.00
C ALA A 4 1.70 -38.12 -33.60
N ARG A 5 0.95 -37.01 -33.61
CA ARG A 5 1.36 -35.74 -33.00
C ARG A 5 1.43 -35.92 -31.49
N THR A 6 2.61 -36.09 -30.94
CA THR A 6 2.86 -35.99 -29.53
C THR A 6 2.54 -34.58 -29.08
N ALA A 7 1.47 -34.42 -28.29
CA ALA A 7 1.17 -33.21 -27.60
C ALA A 7 2.34 -32.89 -26.63
N LEU A 8 2.98 -31.75 -26.82
CA LEU A 8 3.99 -31.23 -25.88
C LEU A 8 3.32 -31.05 -24.51
N PRO A 9 3.89 -31.57 -23.42
CA PRO A 9 3.37 -31.34 -22.09
C PRO A 9 3.43 -29.82 -21.80
N SER A 10 2.27 -29.24 -21.53
CA SER A 10 2.17 -27.85 -21.06
C SER A 10 3.01 -27.72 -19.78
N ARG A 11 4.16 -27.02 -19.87
CA ARG A 11 4.92 -26.63 -18.67
C ARG A 11 3.99 -25.83 -17.77
N PRO A 12 3.86 -26.15 -16.50
CA PRO A 12 3.08 -25.34 -15.57
C PRO A 12 3.66 -23.91 -15.59
N LEU A 13 2.77 -22.92 -15.72
CA LEU A 13 3.14 -21.50 -15.64
C LEU A 13 3.89 -21.27 -14.32
N ASN A 14 4.97 -20.49 -14.38
CA ASN A 14 5.67 -20.05 -13.18
C ASN A 14 4.62 -19.43 -12.23
N PRO A 15 4.57 -19.83 -10.95
CA PRO A 15 3.57 -19.33 -9.98
C PRO A 15 3.47 -17.79 -9.93
N MET A 16 4.59 -17.08 -10.11
CA MET A 16 4.60 -15.61 -10.18
C MET A 16 3.90 -15.09 -11.43
N THR A 17 4.07 -15.76 -12.58
CA THR A 17 3.36 -15.39 -13.82
C THR A 17 1.86 -15.61 -13.69
N GLY A 18 1.42 -16.72 -13.07
CA GLY A 18 0.01 -16.99 -12.80
C GLY A 18 -0.62 -15.90 -11.92
N LEU A 19 0.06 -15.50 -10.86
CA LEU A 19 -0.37 -14.46 -9.95
C LEU A 19 -0.44 -13.09 -10.63
N PHE A 20 0.55 -12.76 -11.47
CA PHE A 20 0.55 -11.53 -12.25
C PHE A 20 -0.63 -11.47 -13.22
N LEU A 21 -0.92 -12.56 -13.94
CA LEU A 21 -2.06 -12.66 -14.85
C LEU A 21 -3.39 -12.55 -14.08
N SER A 22 -3.50 -13.18 -12.91
CA SER A 22 -4.68 -13.05 -12.05
C SER A 22 -4.94 -11.58 -11.67
N ALA A 23 -3.91 -10.88 -11.22
CA ALA A 23 -4.01 -9.49 -10.76
C ALA A 23 -4.23 -8.47 -11.88
N TRP A 24 -3.59 -8.66 -13.06
CA TRP A 24 -3.55 -7.64 -14.11
C TRP A 24 -4.39 -7.96 -15.36
N LEU A 25 -4.89 -9.17 -15.50
CA LEU A 25 -5.79 -9.54 -16.57
C LEU A 25 -7.15 -9.98 -16.01
N VAL A 26 -7.18 -11.01 -15.14
CA VAL A 26 -8.44 -11.58 -14.68
C VAL A 26 -9.21 -10.60 -13.81
N PHE A 27 -8.55 -9.93 -12.85
CA PHE A 27 -9.17 -8.97 -11.94
C PHE A 27 -9.76 -7.75 -12.66
N PRO A 28 -9.06 -7.03 -13.55
CA PRO A 28 -9.66 -5.95 -14.32
C PRO A 28 -10.79 -6.39 -15.26
N LEU A 29 -10.70 -7.59 -15.85
CA LEU A 29 -11.80 -8.14 -16.67
C LEU A 29 -13.03 -8.49 -15.81
N LEU A 30 -12.83 -9.02 -14.62
CA LEU A 30 -13.92 -9.22 -13.65
C LEU A 30 -14.60 -7.89 -13.32
N LEU A 31 -13.82 -6.85 -12.98
CA LEU A 31 -14.34 -5.52 -12.70
C LEU A 31 -15.09 -4.93 -13.91
N LEU A 32 -14.56 -5.11 -15.12
CA LEU A 32 -15.22 -4.67 -16.35
C LEU A 32 -16.59 -5.35 -16.52
N GLY A 33 -16.65 -6.66 -16.32
CA GLY A 33 -17.90 -7.43 -16.41
C GLY A 33 -18.90 -7.05 -15.33
N VAL A 34 -18.44 -6.98 -14.07
CA VAL A 34 -19.31 -6.65 -12.92
C VAL A 34 -19.82 -5.22 -12.99
N CYS A 35 -18.93 -4.25 -13.25
CA CYS A 35 -19.35 -2.84 -13.38
C CYS A 35 -20.20 -2.61 -14.63
N GLY A 36 -19.89 -3.31 -15.75
CA GLY A 36 -20.69 -3.24 -16.96
C GLY A 36 -22.12 -3.72 -16.73
N GLY A 37 -22.27 -4.93 -16.18
CA GLY A 37 -23.57 -5.53 -15.89
C GLY A 37 -24.36 -4.71 -14.84
N SER A 38 -23.71 -4.29 -13.76
CA SER A 38 -24.32 -3.43 -12.74
C SER A 38 -24.79 -2.09 -13.31
N GLY A 39 -23.98 -1.48 -14.19
CA GLY A 39 -24.36 -0.25 -14.88
C GLY A 39 -25.56 -0.42 -15.81
N LEU A 40 -25.64 -1.55 -16.54
CA LEU A 40 -26.81 -1.88 -17.35
C LEU A 40 -28.06 -2.06 -16.49
N LEU A 41 -27.95 -2.68 -15.32
CA LEU A 41 -29.06 -2.79 -14.36
C LEU A 41 -29.56 -1.40 -13.94
N VAL A 42 -28.67 -0.52 -13.51
CA VAL A 42 -29.03 0.86 -13.13
C VAL A 42 -29.67 1.59 -14.30
N ARG A 43 -29.13 1.47 -15.50
CA ARG A 43 -29.69 2.06 -16.73
C ARG A 43 -31.13 1.56 -16.96
N ARG A 44 -31.38 0.27 -16.81
CA ARG A 44 -32.71 -0.33 -16.99
C ARG A 44 -33.71 0.19 -15.97
N VAL A 45 -33.34 0.15 -14.69
CA VAL A 45 -34.18 0.58 -13.56
C VAL A 45 -34.46 2.08 -13.63
N SER A 46 -33.47 2.88 -14.04
CA SER A 46 -33.60 4.34 -14.19
C SER A 46 -34.32 4.77 -15.48
N GLY A 47 -34.81 3.84 -16.30
CA GLY A 47 -35.51 4.15 -17.56
C GLY A 47 -34.60 4.76 -18.63
N GLY A 48 -33.33 4.31 -18.72
CA GLY A 48 -32.37 4.78 -19.71
C GLY A 48 -31.63 6.06 -19.34
N ALA A 49 -31.70 6.51 -18.08
CA ALA A 49 -31.13 7.79 -17.64
C ALA A 49 -29.59 7.80 -17.51
N VAL A 50 -28.92 6.70 -17.76
CA VAL A 50 -27.45 6.60 -17.70
C VAL A 50 -26.89 6.64 -19.12
N SER A 51 -26.01 7.61 -19.41
CA SER A 51 -25.30 7.69 -20.71
C SER A 51 -24.28 6.55 -20.85
N GLY A 52 -23.90 6.25 -22.09
CA GLY A 52 -22.95 5.16 -22.34
C GLY A 52 -21.59 5.36 -21.68
N VAL A 53 -21.12 6.61 -21.58
CA VAL A 53 -19.85 6.96 -20.93
C VAL A 53 -19.91 6.73 -19.43
N LEU A 54 -21.04 6.97 -18.80
CA LEU A 54 -21.23 6.79 -17.34
C LEU A 54 -21.65 5.38 -16.95
N LEU A 55 -21.80 4.44 -17.89
CA LEU A 55 -22.26 3.09 -17.62
C LEU A 55 -21.33 2.36 -16.63
N LEU A 56 -20.03 2.35 -16.91
CA LEU A 56 -19.03 1.72 -16.04
C LEU A 56 -18.90 2.42 -14.69
N PRO A 57 -18.77 3.77 -14.61
CA PRO A 57 -18.73 4.48 -13.32
C PRO A 57 -19.95 4.24 -12.43
N VAL A 58 -21.17 4.25 -13.01
CA VAL A 58 -22.40 3.98 -12.26
C VAL A 58 -22.45 2.53 -11.80
N GLY A 59 -22.01 1.59 -12.64
CA GLY A 59 -21.89 0.19 -12.26
C GLY A 59 -20.84 -0.03 -11.16
N PHE A 60 -19.72 0.68 -11.21
CA PHE A 60 -18.73 0.67 -10.13
C PHE A 60 -19.34 1.16 -8.81
N ALA A 61 -20.07 2.25 -8.84
CA ALA A 61 -20.77 2.76 -7.66
C ALA A 61 -21.80 1.76 -7.10
N LEU A 62 -22.60 1.09 -7.95
CA LEU A 62 -23.49 0.03 -7.48
C LEU A 62 -22.72 -1.16 -6.90
N THR A 63 -21.60 -1.54 -7.50
CA THR A 63 -20.73 -2.62 -7.00
C THR A 63 -20.18 -2.27 -5.61
N VAL A 64 -19.72 -1.02 -5.40
CA VAL A 64 -19.27 -0.54 -4.08
C VAL A 64 -20.40 -0.62 -3.06
N ALA A 65 -21.60 -0.17 -3.41
CA ALA A 65 -22.76 -0.21 -2.51
C ALA A 65 -23.15 -1.66 -2.16
N VAL A 66 -23.20 -2.56 -3.15
CA VAL A 66 -23.55 -3.98 -2.95
C VAL A 66 -22.50 -4.71 -2.11
N CYS A 67 -21.21 -4.51 -2.39
CA CYS A 67 -20.14 -5.11 -1.59
C CYS A 67 -20.18 -4.59 -0.15
N THR A 68 -20.44 -3.29 0.06
CA THR A 68 -20.59 -2.72 1.41
C THR A 68 -21.79 -3.30 2.16
N LEU A 69 -22.92 -3.46 1.48
CA LEU A 69 -24.12 -4.13 2.07
C LEU A 69 -23.79 -5.59 2.42
N GLY A 70 -23.18 -6.34 1.51
CA GLY A 70 -22.82 -7.74 1.74
C GLY A 70 -21.86 -7.91 2.92
N THR A 71 -20.82 -7.10 2.99
CA THR A 71 -19.82 -7.16 4.06
C THR A 71 -20.26 -6.52 5.38
N SER A 72 -21.44 -5.93 5.44
CA SER A 72 -22.02 -5.44 6.71
C SER A 72 -22.57 -6.57 7.59
N MET A 73 -22.84 -7.73 7.02
CA MET A 73 -23.38 -8.91 7.71
C MET A 73 -22.33 -10.03 7.68
N THR A 74 -21.91 -10.53 8.84
CA THR A 74 -20.86 -11.55 8.97
C THR A 74 -21.14 -12.80 8.13
N TRP A 75 -22.37 -13.31 8.14
CA TRP A 75 -22.77 -14.51 7.39
C TRP A 75 -22.80 -14.30 5.87
N LEU A 76 -22.95 -13.06 5.40
CA LEU A 76 -23.03 -12.71 3.97
C LEU A 76 -21.69 -12.25 3.42
N ALA A 77 -20.77 -11.83 4.28
CA ALA A 77 -19.49 -11.27 3.90
C ALA A 77 -18.68 -12.13 2.92
N PRO A 78 -18.52 -13.46 3.15
CA PRO A 78 -17.79 -14.31 2.21
C PRO A 78 -18.44 -14.43 0.83
N TYR A 79 -19.71 -14.08 0.72
CA TYR A 79 -20.49 -14.15 -0.51
C TYR A 79 -20.74 -12.79 -1.16
N ALA A 80 -20.22 -11.69 -0.56
CA ALA A 80 -20.45 -10.32 -1.05
C ALA A 80 -19.99 -10.14 -2.51
N GLY A 81 -18.86 -10.73 -2.89
CA GLY A 81 -18.39 -10.73 -4.26
C GLY A 81 -19.30 -11.50 -5.21
N GLY A 82 -19.75 -12.68 -4.81
CA GLY A 82 -20.72 -13.47 -5.56
C GLY A 82 -22.04 -12.72 -5.76
N LEU A 83 -22.52 -12.02 -4.73
CA LEU A 83 -23.72 -11.18 -4.82
C LEU A 83 -23.56 -10.07 -5.86
N ALA A 84 -22.40 -9.38 -5.88
CA ALA A 84 -22.12 -8.35 -6.89
C ALA A 84 -22.09 -8.93 -8.31
N VAL A 85 -21.53 -10.14 -8.49
CA VAL A 85 -21.57 -10.87 -9.77
C VAL A 85 -23.02 -11.20 -10.18
N VAL A 86 -23.85 -11.69 -9.26
CA VAL A 86 -25.28 -11.99 -9.54
C VAL A 86 -26.00 -10.70 -9.96
N VAL A 87 -25.81 -9.60 -9.26
CA VAL A 87 -26.40 -8.29 -9.61
C VAL A 87 -26.00 -7.88 -11.03
N ALA A 88 -24.74 -8.06 -11.39
CA ALA A 88 -24.25 -7.76 -12.74
C ALA A 88 -24.85 -8.68 -13.80
N LEU A 89 -24.96 -9.97 -13.52
CA LEU A 89 -25.57 -10.94 -14.45
C LEU A 89 -27.06 -10.61 -14.69
N VAL A 90 -27.80 -10.23 -13.67
CA VAL A 90 -29.19 -9.75 -13.80
C VAL A 90 -29.24 -8.54 -14.75
N GLY A 91 -28.31 -7.57 -14.61
CA GLY A 91 -28.25 -6.43 -15.51
C GLY A 91 -27.98 -6.80 -16.95
N LEU A 92 -27.03 -7.72 -17.19
CA LEU A 92 -26.71 -8.24 -18.53
C LEU A 92 -27.91 -8.95 -19.17
N VAL A 93 -28.61 -9.79 -18.41
CA VAL A 93 -29.79 -10.52 -18.91
C VAL A 93 -30.93 -9.56 -19.26
N LEU A 94 -31.24 -8.59 -18.39
CA LEU A 94 -32.33 -7.64 -18.58
C LEU A 94 -32.11 -6.67 -19.77
N GLU A 95 -30.86 -6.37 -20.10
CA GLU A 95 -30.46 -5.44 -21.17
C GLU A 95 -29.83 -6.14 -22.40
N ARG A 96 -29.96 -7.47 -22.51
CA ARG A 96 -29.37 -8.25 -23.63
C ARG A 96 -29.73 -7.71 -25.01
N SER A 97 -30.94 -7.19 -25.19
CA SER A 97 -31.40 -6.60 -26.46
C SER A 97 -30.63 -5.32 -26.83
N SER A 98 -30.25 -4.52 -25.86
CA SER A 98 -29.48 -3.30 -26.06
C SER A 98 -28.04 -3.59 -26.49
N LEU A 99 -27.47 -4.72 -26.07
CA LEU A 99 -26.11 -5.15 -26.45
C LEU A 99 -26.01 -5.50 -27.95
N HIS A 100 -27.01 -6.12 -28.51
CA HIS A 100 -27.07 -6.46 -29.94
C HIS A 100 -27.08 -5.23 -30.87
N VAL A 101 -27.64 -4.13 -30.40
CA VAL A 101 -27.70 -2.84 -31.14
C VAL A 101 -26.39 -2.06 -31.02
N ALA A 102 -25.75 -2.11 -29.84
CA ALA A 102 -24.49 -1.39 -29.55
C ALA A 102 -23.32 -1.92 -30.40
N GLY A 103 -23.25 -3.23 -30.66
CA GLY A 103 -22.18 -3.84 -31.47
C GLY A 103 -22.10 -3.32 -32.92
N ARG A 104 -23.13 -2.63 -33.41
CA ARG A 104 -23.18 -2.07 -34.78
C ARG A 104 -22.78 -0.61 -34.92
N ARG A 105 -22.56 0.13 -33.80
CA ARG A 105 -22.20 1.56 -33.84
C ARG A 105 -21.15 1.91 -32.77
N VAL A 106 -19.93 1.40 -32.97
CA VAL A 106 -18.77 2.04 -32.28
C VAL A 106 -18.47 3.32 -33.06
N SER A 107 -19.15 4.40 -32.75
CA SER A 107 -18.89 5.70 -33.35
C SER A 107 -17.70 6.36 -32.62
N GLY A 108 -17.01 7.33 -33.28
CA GLY A 108 -15.88 8.08 -32.72
C GLY A 108 -16.19 8.82 -31.40
N VAL A 109 -17.44 8.81 -30.94
CA VAL A 109 -17.92 9.32 -29.64
C VAL A 109 -17.36 8.54 -28.45
N VAL A 110 -16.99 7.26 -28.65
CA VAL A 110 -16.48 6.38 -27.56
C VAL A 110 -14.95 6.47 -27.40
N LEU A 111 -14.24 6.89 -28.44
CA LEU A 111 -12.77 6.86 -28.48
C LEU A 111 -12.13 7.78 -27.41
N TYR A 112 -12.53 9.05 -27.35
CA TYR A 112 -11.92 10.00 -26.42
C TYR A 112 -12.13 9.66 -24.94
N PRO A 113 -13.33 9.29 -24.46
CA PRO A 113 -13.49 8.84 -23.07
C PRO A 113 -12.72 7.55 -22.78
N ALA A 114 -12.63 6.61 -23.72
CA ALA A 114 -11.85 5.40 -23.57
C ALA A 114 -10.34 5.69 -23.46
N ILE A 115 -9.81 6.63 -24.26
CA ILE A 115 -8.42 7.08 -24.15
C ILE A 115 -8.18 7.74 -22.77
N ALA A 116 -9.07 8.63 -22.31
CA ALA A 116 -8.91 9.27 -21.00
C ALA A 116 -8.88 8.24 -19.87
N ALA A 117 -9.80 7.27 -19.88
CA ALA A 117 -9.85 6.19 -18.90
C ALA A 117 -8.61 5.28 -18.97
N PHE A 118 -8.15 4.95 -20.18
CA PHE A 118 -6.94 4.15 -20.37
C PHE A 118 -5.68 4.87 -19.85
N VAL A 119 -5.53 6.17 -20.11
CA VAL A 119 -4.39 6.96 -19.62
C VAL A 119 -4.40 7.01 -18.10
N ALA A 120 -5.56 7.27 -17.48
CA ALA A 120 -5.68 7.25 -16.02
C ALA A 120 -5.35 5.85 -15.45
N PHE A 121 -5.89 4.80 -16.03
CA PHE A 121 -5.57 3.42 -15.66
C PHE A 121 -4.06 3.14 -15.79
N ALA A 122 -3.47 3.48 -16.93
CA ALA A 122 -2.07 3.19 -17.23
C ALA A 122 -1.11 3.90 -16.27
N VAL A 123 -1.38 5.14 -15.89
CA VAL A 123 -0.52 5.89 -14.94
C VAL A 123 -0.54 5.26 -13.56
N PHE A 124 -1.71 4.89 -13.03
CA PHE A 124 -1.79 4.20 -11.74
C PHE A 124 -1.30 2.74 -11.79
N ALA A 125 -1.36 2.10 -12.94
CA ALA A 125 -0.85 0.73 -13.14
C ALA A 125 0.68 0.70 -13.34
N ALA A 126 1.27 1.74 -13.91
CA ALA A 126 2.65 1.79 -14.35
C ALA A 126 3.66 1.34 -13.29
N PRO A 127 3.58 1.75 -12.00
CA PRO A 127 4.58 1.37 -11.01
C PRO A 127 4.75 -0.14 -10.85
N VAL A 128 3.68 -0.91 -10.99
CA VAL A 128 3.71 -2.37 -10.87
C VAL A 128 3.74 -3.05 -12.23
N LEU A 129 2.88 -2.64 -13.15
CA LEU A 129 2.72 -3.30 -14.44
C LEU A 129 4.02 -3.30 -15.27
N LEU A 130 4.79 -2.20 -15.23
CA LEU A 130 6.06 -2.08 -15.96
C LEU A 130 7.20 -2.91 -15.38
N THR A 131 7.08 -3.40 -14.14
CA THR A 131 8.07 -4.33 -13.57
C THR A 131 7.90 -5.76 -14.08
N GLY A 132 6.70 -6.12 -14.58
CA GLY A 132 6.36 -7.47 -14.97
C GLY A 132 6.25 -8.45 -13.77
N THR A 133 6.28 -7.95 -12.53
CA THR A 133 6.17 -8.77 -11.31
C THR A 133 4.94 -8.38 -10.50
N PRO A 134 4.21 -9.35 -9.91
CA PRO A 134 3.11 -9.03 -9.03
C PRO A 134 3.64 -8.33 -7.77
N SER A 135 3.16 -7.12 -7.50
CA SER A 135 3.59 -6.30 -6.38
C SER A 135 2.54 -5.22 -6.11
N TRP A 136 2.81 -4.34 -5.16
CA TRP A 136 2.01 -3.17 -4.85
C TRP A 136 2.90 -2.02 -4.39
N THR A 137 2.38 -0.81 -4.43
CA THR A 137 3.04 0.41 -3.95
C THR A 137 2.73 0.67 -2.48
N GLY A 138 3.41 1.66 -1.89
CA GLY A 138 3.19 2.04 -0.49
C GLY A 138 4.01 1.23 0.50
N PHE A 139 5.06 0.58 0.05
CA PHE A 139 6.03 -0.09 0.90
C PHE A 139 7.06 0.92 1.41
N GLY A 140 6.78 1.56 2.53
CA GLY A 140 7.58 2.71 2.92
C GLY A 140 7.54 3.12 4.39
N ARG A 141 7.38 2.20 5.34
CA ARG A 141 7.27 2.47 6.79
C ARG A 141 6.06 3.32 7.17
N ILE A 142 5.05 3.31 6.36
CA ILE A 142 3.74 3.87 6.68
C ILE A 142 2.76 2.71 6.61
N VAL A 143 2.13 2.41 7.72
CA VAL A 143 1.22 1.26 7.83
C VAL A 143 -0.08 1.42 7.04
N ASP A 144 -0.29 2.57 6.39
CA ASP A 144 -1.55 2.88 5.69
C ASP A 144 -1.93 1.84 4.66
N THR A 145 -1.01 1.47 3.76
CA THR A 145 -1.32 0.46 2.73
C THR A 145 -1.60 -0.91 3.35
N ALA A 146 -0.83 -1.30 4.35
CA ALA A 146 -0.97 -2.59 5.02
C ALA A 146 -2.33 -2.71 5.74
N PHE A 147 -2.73 -1.71 6.52
CA PHE A 147 -4.02 -1.75 7.20
C PHE A 147 -5.21 -1.66 6.23
N GLN A 148 -5.08 -0.95 5.08
CA GLN A 148 -6.13 -0.99 4.06
C GLN A 148 -6.32 -2.39 3.49
N MET A 149 -5.23 -3.12 3.26
CA MET A 149 -5.27 -4.51 2.78
C MET A 149 -5.83 -5.46 3.84
N ALA A 150 -5.36 -5.34 5.09
CA ALA A 150 -5.86 -6.12 6.21
C ALA A 150 -7.37 -5.92 6.40
N PHE A 151 -7.83 -4.67 6.35
CA PHE A 151 -9.24 -4.35 6.47
C PHE A 151 -10.06 -4.89 5.29
N ALA A 152 -9.57 -4.80 4.05
CA ALA A 152 -10.23 -5.36 2.89
C ALA A 152 -10.40 -6.88 3.00
N GLN A 153 -9.37 -7.58 3.48
CA GLN A 153 -9.41 -9.02 3.70
C GLN A 153 -10.42 -9.39 4.79
N HIS A 154 -10.36 -8.72 5.93
CA HIS A 154 -11.28 -8.96 7.03
C HIS A 154 -12.74 -8.71 6.64
N LEU A 155 -13.02 -7.60 5.95
CA LEU A 155 -14.36 -7.29 5.46
C LEU A 155 -14.90 -8.39 4.53
N ALA A 156 -14.05 -8.96 3.67
CA ALA A 156 -14.46 -10.03 2.76
C ALA A 156 -14.66 -11.37 3.47
N GLU A 157 -13.92 -11.67 4.52
CA GLU A 157 -13.98 -12.95 5.24
C GLU A 157 -15.02 -12.94 6.37
N ALA A 158 -15.06 -11.87 7.15
CA ALA A 158 -15.78 -11.79 8.42
C ALA A 158 -16.69 -10.55 8.56
N GLY A 159 -16.75 -9.72 7.53
CA GLY A 159 -17.54 -8.49 7.54
C GLY A 159 -17.03 -7.49 8.58
N ARG A 160 -17.98 -6.82 9.25
CA ARG A 160 -17.65 -5.86 10.31
C ARG A 160 -17.65 -6.48 11.70
N SER A 161 -17.47 -7.80 11.81
CA SER A 161 -17.35 -8.44 13.12
C SER A 161 -16.08 -7.98 13.83
N VAL A 162 -16.15 -7.96 15.16
CA VAL A 162 -14.98 -7.72 16.00
C VAL A 162 -14.16 -9.01 16.01
N PRO A 163 -12.86 -8.96 15.69
CA PRO A 163 -12.03 -10.15 15.70
C PRO A 163 -11.86 -10.70 17.12
N ILE A 164 -11.77 -12.03 17.23
CA ILE A 164 -11.57 -12.72 18.49
C ILE A 164 -10.08 -13.13 18.59
N GLY A 165 -9.50 -12.93 19.77
CA GLY A 165 -8.10 -13.23 20.05
C GLY A 165 -7.16 -12.07 19.72
N ASN A 166 -5.93 -12.20 20.22
CA ASN A 166 -4.91 -11.17 20.09
C ASN A 166 -3.93 -11.54 18.98
N SER A 167 -3.68 -10.60 18.07
CA SER A 167 -2.62 -10.65 17.06
C SER A 167 -2.43 -9.25 16.49
N SER A 168 -1.32 -8.97 15.81
CA SER A 168 -1.13 -7.68 15.15
C SER A 168 -2.26 -7.37 14.17
N PHE A 169 -2.67 -8.37 13.38
CA PHE A 169 -3.81 -8.25 12.47
C PHE A 169 -5.12 -7.90 13.20
N ASN A 170 -5.45 -8.62 14.28
CA ASN A 170 -6.69 -8.40 15.01
C ASN A 170 -6.72 -7.02 15.69
N GLU A 171 -5.60 -6.54 16.21
CA GLU A 171 -5.48 -5.20 16.78
C GLU A 171 -5.72 -4.10 15.74
N THR A 172 -5.16 -4.27 14.52
CA THR A 172 -5.44 -3.39 13.37
C THR A 172 -6.93 -3.37 13.05
N ILE A 173 -7.56 -4.53 12.94
CA ILE A 173 -8.97 -4.64 12.59
C ILE A 173 -9.86 -4.08 13.72
N LEU A 174 -9.53 -4.33 14.97
CA LEU A 174 -10.27 -3.78 16.12
C LEU A 174 -10.30 -2.25 16.08
N GLY A 175 -9.16 -1.61 15.79
CA GLY A 175 -9.07 -0.17 15.65
C GLY A 175 -9.96 0.38 14.52
N LEU A 176 -10.11 -0.35 13.41
CA LEU A 176 -10.90 0.10 12.26
C LEU A 176 -12.40 -0.20 12.42
N THR A 177 -12.76 -1.41 12.85
CA THR A 177 -14.17 -1.80 13.05
C THR A 177 -14.76 -1.13 14.27
N GLY A 178 -13.97 -0.99 15.34
CA GLY A 178 -14.34 -0.31 16.58
C GLY A 178 -14.79 1.13 16.33
N ASN A 179 -14.04 1.87 15.55
CA ASN A 179 -14.26 3.30 15.27
C ASN A 179 -15.21 3.58 14.09
N GLY A 180 -15.85 2.57 13.51
CA GLY A 180 -16.75 2.79 12.37
C GLY A 180 -16.06 3.30 11.09
N TYR A 181 -14.80 2.95 10.89
CA TYR A 181 -14.01 3.41 9.75
C TYR A 181 -14.69 3.09 8.41
N PRO A 182 -14.76 4.03 7.43
CA PRO A 182 -15.38 3.81 6.13
C PRO A 182 -14.64 2.75 5.34
N GLY A 183 -15.38 1.75 4.84
CA GLY A 183 -14.80 0.56 4.22
C GLY A 183 -15.30 0.25 2.81
N GLY A 184 -15.96 1.20 2.12
CA GLY A 184 -16.59 0.90 0.81
C GLY A 184 -15.59 0.48 -0.27
N ALA A 185 -14.44 1.13 -0.35
CA ALA A 185 -13.36 0.77 -1.28
C ALA A 185 -12.75 -0.59 -0.91
N GLN A 186 -12.47 -0.80 0.38
CA GLN A 186 -11.86 -2.02 0.91
C GLN A 186 -12.80 -3.22 0.77
N ALA A 187 -14.09 -3.05 1.09
CA ALA A 187 -15.10 -4.08 0.90
C ALA A 187 -15.19 -4.54 -0.57
N THR A 188 -15.11 -3.60 -1.50
CA THR A 188 -15.13 -3.91 -2.93
C THR A 188 -13.86 -4.64 -3.35
N LEU A 189 -12.68 -4.15 -2.94
CA LEU A 189 -11.41 -4.80 -3.25
C LEU A 189 -11.37 -6.23 -2.70
N GLY A 190 -11.68 -6.42 -1.41
CA GLY A 190 -11.66 -7.73 -0.78
C GLY A 190 -12.67 -8.70 -1.38
N ALA A 191 -13.92 -8.25 -1.59
CA ALA A 191 -14.97 -9.08 -2.19
C ALA A 191 -14.62 -9.51 -3.64
N MET A 192 -14.07 -8.61 -4.46
CA MET A 192 -13.70 -8.93 -5.85
C MET A 192 -12.43 -9.80 -5.93
N ALA A 193 -11.44 -9.57 -5.07
CA ALA A 193 -10.27 -10.44 -4.96
C ALA A 193 -10.68 -11.87 -4.52
N GLY A 194 -11.63 -11.98 -3.60
CA GLY A 194 -12.20 -13.26 -3.16
C GLY A 194 -12.89 -14.04 -4.29
N VAL A 195 -13.57 -13.37 -5.25
CA VAL A 195 -14.20 -14.03 -6.41
C VAL A 195 -13.16 -14.78 -7.26
N ILE A 196 -11.98 -14.22 -7.45
CA ILE A 196 -10.90 -14.84 -8.23
C ILE A 196 -9.91 -15.63 -7.36
N ARG A 197 -10.19 -15.76 -6.06
CA ARG A 197 -9.35 -16.48 -5.08
C ARG A 197 -7.89 -16.00 -5.09
N THR A 198 -7.70 -14.69 -5.14
CA THR A 198 -6.39 -14.05 -5.10
C THR A 198 -6.32 -13.16 -3.87
N ASP A 199 -5.21 -13.22 -3.12
CA ASP A 199 -5.03 -12.36 -1.95
C ASP A 199 -5.09 -10.87 -2.32
N VAL A 200 -5.66 -10.09 -1.42
CA VAL A 200 -5.90 -8.64 -1.58
C VAL A 200 -4.67 -7.86 -2.02
N PRO A 201 -3.46 -8.07 -1.45
CA PRO A 201 -2.28 -7.29 -1.83
C PRO A 201 -1.97 -7.32 -3.33
N TRP A 202 -2.14 -8.47 -3.98
CA TRP A 202 -1.85 -8.63 -5.39
C TRP A 202 -2.82 -7.87 -6.30
N CYS A 203 -4.07 -7.67 -5.86
CA CYS A 203 -5.11 -6.95 -6.61
C CYS A 203 -5.15 -5.44 -6.29
N TYR A 204 -4.44 -5.00 -5.25
CA TYR A 204 -4.52 -3.65 -4.70
C TYR A 204 -4.25 -2.56 -5.75
N GLN A 205 -3.13 -2.67 -6.46
CA GLN A 205 -2.74 -1.66 -7.45
C GLN A 205 -3.66 -1.63 -8.67
N ALA A 206 -4.14 -2.80 -9.11
CA ALA A 206 -5.08 -2.90 -10.22
C ALA A 206 -6.45 -2.27 -9.87
N PHE A 207 -6.88 -2.37 -8.62
CA PHE A 207 -8.09 -1.70 -8.12
C PHE A 207 -7.93 -0.16 -8.12
N GLN A 208 -6.78 0.37 -7.70
CA GLN A 208 -6.52 1.81 -7.76
C GLN A 208 -6.56 2.32 -9.20
N ALA A 209 -5.91 1.62 -10.12
CA ALA A 209 -5.93 1.94 -11.54
C ALA A 209 -7.37 1.94 -12.10
N TRP A 210 -8.20 0.99 -11.68
CA TRP A 210 -9.60 0.92 -12.05
C TRP A 210 -10.39 2.12 -11.50
N ALA A 211 -10.25 2.46 -10.23
CA ALA A 211 -10.94 3.59 -9.62
C ALA A 211 -10.59 4.92 -10.33
N ALA A 212 -9.32 5.15 -10.66
CA ALA A 212 -8.88 6.31 -11.43
C ALA A 212 -9.52 6.38 -12.83
N ALA A 213 -9.62 5.24 -13.53
CA ALA A 213 -10.27 5.15 -14.83
C ALA A 213 -11.78 5.50 -14.75
N MET A 214 -12.45 5.08 -13.67
CA MET A 214 -13.87 5.44 -13.43
C MET A 214 -14.01 6.95 -13.21
N GLY A 215 -13.10 7.58 -12.48
CA GLY A 215 -13.03 9.04 -12.32
C GLY A 215 -12.84 9.77 -13.65
N ALA A 216 -11.95 9.29 -14.50
CA ALA A 216 -11.70 9.86 -15.83
C ALA A 216 -12.94 9.81 -16.74
N LEU A 217 -13.70 8.71 -16.72
CA LEU A 217 -14.96 8.62 -17.47
C LEU A 217 -16.00 9.62 -16.96
N ALA A 218 -16.12 9.76 -15.63
CA ALA A 218 -17.02 10.72 -15.02
C ALA A 218 -16.64 12.17 -15.38
N LEU A 219 -15.35 12.49 -15.31
CA LEU A 219 -14.81 13.80 -15.70
C LEU A 219 -15.06 14.10 -17.18
N TYR A 220 -14.83 13.14 -18.07
CA TYR A 220 -15.10 13.34 -19.48
C TYR A 220 -16.57 13.71 -19.74
N ALA A 221 -17.50 12.98 -19.10
CA ALA A 221 -18.93 13.26 -19.23
C ALA A 221 -19.28 14.66 -18.71
N LEU A 222 -18.70 15.07 -17.57
CA LEU A 222 -18.88 16.39 -17.00
C LEU A 222 -18.34 17.50 -17.91
N LEU A 223 -17.09 17.36 -18.37
CA LEU A 223 -16.41 18.34 -19.21
C LEU A 223 -17.11 18.55 -20.55
N ARG A 224 -17.67 17.49 -21.15
CA ARG A 224 -18.39 17.57 -22.43
C ARG A 224 -19.63 18.48 -22.40
N ARG A 225 -20.14 18.81 -21.22
CA ARG A 225 -21.27 19.73 -21.06
C ARG A 225 -20.86 21.22 -21.14
N ALA A 226 -19.60 21.53 -20.86
CA ALA A 226 -19.08 22.87 -20.85
C ALA A 226 -18.09 23.14 -22.01
N VAL A 227 -17.39 22.11 -22.46
CA VAL A 227 -16.29 22.20 -23.44
C VAL A 227 -16.72 21.52 -24.75
N ALA A 228 -16.66 22.25 -25.85
CA ALA A 228 -17.06 21.76 -27.18
C ALA A 228 -16.02 20.81 -27.80
N GLN A 229 -14.72 20.99 -27.51
CA GLN A 229 -13.62 20.24 -28.13
C GLN A 229 -13.43 18.88 -27.44
N PRO A 230 -13.66 17.73 -28.13
CA PRO A 230 -13.52 16.41 -27.54
C PRO A 230 -12.11 16.10 -27.02
N LEU A 231 -11.08 16.57 -27.73
CA LEU A 231 -9.68 16.39 -27.35
C LEU A 231 -9.35 17.12 -26.04
N MET A 232 -9.82 18.36 -25.87
CA MET A 232 -9.64 19.10 -24.62
C MET A 232 -10.34 18.39 -23.44
N CYS A 233 -11.52 17.82 -23.67
CA CYS A 233 -12.22 17.01 -22.68
C CYS A 233 -11.45 15.72 -22.34
N CYS A 234 -10.86 15.07 -23.35
CA CYS A 234 -10.05 13.86 -23.16
C CYS A 234 -8.81 14.16 -22.30
N VAL A 235 -8.03 15.16 -22.68
CA VAL A 235 -6.84 15.59 -21.95
C VAL A 235 -7.23 16.05 -20.53
N GLY A 236 -8.25 16.90 -20.42
CA GLY A 236 -8.72 17.38 -19.11
C GLY A 236 -9.20 16.25 -18.19
N ALA A 237 -9.92 15.28 -18.72
CA ALA A 237 -10.39 14.13 -17.95
C ALA A 237 -9.23 13.23 -17.49
N ALA A 238 -8.28 12.96 -18.38
CA ALA A 238 -7.10 12.17 -18.06
C ALA A 238 -6.23 12.86 -16.99
N VAL A 239 -5.97 14.16 -17.12
CA VAL A 239 -5.10 14.92 -16.21
C VAL A 239 -5.80 15.17 -14.87
N ALA A 240 -7.06 15.59 -14.87
CA ALA A 240 -7.79 15.90 -13.64
C ALA A 240 -8.16 14.65 -12.82
N SER A 241 -8.09 13.43 -13.38
CA SER A 241 -8.25 12.19 -12.60
C SER A 241 -7.00 11.78 -11.83
N GLN A 242 -5.87 12.46 -12.04
CA GLN A 242 -4.57 12.11 -11.47
C GLN A 242 -3.74 13.35 -11.06
N PRO A 243 -4.32 14.32 -10.30
CA PRO A 243 -3.51 15.40 -9.74
C PRO A 243 -2.32 14.82 -8.96
N ASN A 244 -1.17 15.49 -8.96
CA ASN A 244 0.03 14.95 -8.33
C ASN A 244 -0.18 14.54 -6.88
N ILE A 245 -0.83 15.41 -6.09
CA ILE A 245 -1.07 15.15 -4.67
C ILE A 245 -2.00 13.96 -4.44
N LEU A 246 -3.00 13.72 -5.31
CA LEU A 246 -3.85 12.53 -5.23
C LEU A 246 -3.12 11.28 -5.70
N TYR A 247 -2.34 11.38 -6.77
CA TYR A 247 -1.57 10.26 -7.30
C TYR A 247 -0.57 9.75 -6.27
N ASP A 248 0.23 10.64 -5.70
CA ASP A 248 1.23 10.32 -4.71
C ASP A 248 0.59 9.74 -3.43
N TYR A 249 -0.45 10.40 -2.93
CA TYR A 249 -1.18 9.92 -1.76
C TYR A 249 -1.84 8.54 -1.98
N ALA A 250 -2.42 8.31 -3.15
CA ALA A 250 -3.06 7.03 -3.48
C ALA A 250 -2.04 5.90 -3.54
N LEU A 251 -0.86 6.13 -4.13
CA LEU A 251 0.21 5.13 -4.18
C LEU A 251 0.79 4.78 -2.79
N GLN A 252 0.51 5.58 -1.77
CA GLN A 252 0.96 5.37 -0.40
C GLN A 252 -0.20 5.06 0.57
N GLY A 253 -1.28 4.43 0.11
CA GLY A 253 -2.39 3.94 0.95
C GLY A 253 -3.72 4.67 0.78
N GLY A 254 -3.80 5.72 -0.04
CA GLY A 254 -5.01 6.55 -0.25
C GLY A 254 -6.09 5.94 -1.15
N ILE A 255 -6.33 4.64 -1.06
CA ILE A 255 -7.36 3.93 -1.85
C ILE A 255 -8.76 4.51 -1.65
N LYS A 256 -9.06 4.92 -0.43
CA LYS A 256 -10.35 5.48 -0.01
C LYS A 256 -10.57 6.85 -0.65
N GLU A 257 -9.57 7.72 -0.61
CA GLU A 257 -9.62 9.08 -1.16
C GLU A 257 -9.72 9.07 -2.69
N LEU A 258 -8.97 8.22 -3.36
CA LEU A 258 -9.06 8.03 -4.81
C LEU A 258 -10.45 7.54 -5.25
N THR A 259 -10.99 6.53 -4.55
CA THR A 259 -12.34 6.00 -4.81
C THR A 259 -13.39 7.10 -4.57
N THR A 260 -13.26 7.86 -3.48
CA THR A 260 -14.18 8.94 -3.12
C THR A 260 -14.16 10.06 -4.14
N ALA A 261 -12.98 10.50 -4.58
CA ALA A 261 -12.85 11.51 -5.62
C ALA A 261 -13.60 11.07 -6.89
N SER A 262 -13.39 9.83 -7.34
CA SER A 262 -14.07 9.27 -8.51
C SER A 262 -15.60 9.23 -8.36
N LEU A 263 -16.10 8.93 -7.16
CA LEU A 263 -17.54 8.88 -6.87
C LEU A 263 -18.18 10.27 -6.76
N ILE A 264 -17.50 11.26 -6.18
CA ILE A 264 -17.96 12.66 -6.17
C ILE A 264 -18.04 13.20 -7.60
N LEU A 265 -17.04 12.93 -8.42
CA LEU A 265 -17.04 13.29 -9.85
C LEU A 265 -18.18 12.63 -10.60
N LEU A 266 -18.51 11.37 -10.27
CA LEU A 266 -19.66 10.67 -10.86
C LEU A 266 -20.98 11.33 -10.46
N VAL A 267 -21.16 11.68 -9.17
CA VAL A 267 -22.37 12.40 -8.71
C VAL A 267 -22.51 13.72 -9.47
N ALA A 268 -21.43 14.50 -9.57
CA ALA A 268 -21.42 15.76 -10.30
C ALA A 268 -21.78 15.56 -11.79
N ALA A 269 -21.18 14.58 -12.46
CA ALA A 269 -21.47 14.27 -13.87
C ALA A 269 -22.92 13.89 -14.09
N LEU A 270 -23.48 13.02 -13.24
CA LEU A 270 -24.88 12.62 -13.29
C LEU A 270 -25.83 13.81 -13.06
N LEU A 271 -25.52 14.71 -12.12
CA LEU A 271 -26.32 15.91 -11.87
C LEU A 271 -26.30 16.86 -13.07
N VAL A 272 -25.13 17.06 -13.67
CA VAL A 272 -24.95 17.91 -14.86
C VAL A 272 -25.70 17.31 -16.08
N GLU A 273 -25.67 16.01 -16.26
CA GLU A 273 -26.41 15.35 -17.36
C GLU A 273 -27.92 15.37 -17.17
N ARG A 274 -28.40 15.22 -15.94
CA ARG A 274 -29.83 15.02 -15.65
C ARG A 274 -30.62 16.30 -15.56
N LEU A 275 -30.08 17.37 -15.04
CA LEU A 275 -30.84 18.62 -14.87
C LEU A 275 -31.45 19.12 -16.17
N PRO A 276 -30.87 18.96 -17.37
CA PRO A 276 -31.53 19.31 -18.63
C PRO A 276 -32.66 18.37 -19.07
N GLY A 277 -32.70 17.13 -18.54
CA GLY A 277 -33.58 16.05 -19.03
C GLY A 277 -34.99 16.01 -18.46
N PRO A 278 -35.87 15.12 -18.96
CA PRO A 278 -37.24 14.94 -18.50
C PRO A 278 -37.27 14.42 -17.05
N ARG A 279 -38.29 14.84 -16.31
CA ARG A 279 -38.49 14.46 -14.92
C ARG A 279 -39.24 13.13 -14.82
N SER A 280 -38.55 12.07 -14.61
CA SER A 280 -39.12 10.75 -14.33
C SER A 280 -38.71 10.33 -12.92
N LEU A 281 -39.66 9.76 -12.17
CA LEU A 281 -39.39 9.20 -10.84
C LEU A 281 -38.25 8.16 -10.94
N ARG A 282 -38.27 7.32 -11.97
CA ARG A 282 -37.26 6.30 -12.19
C ARG A 282 -35.89 6.90 -12.51
N SER A 283 -35.82 8.01 -13.22
CA SER A 283 -34.51 8.60 -13.60
C SER A 283 -33.70 9.06 -12.40
N SER A 284 -34.33 9.33 -11.23
CA SER A 284 -33.59 9.66 -10.00
C SER A 284 -32.78 8.49 -9.44
N LEU A 285 -33.20 7.26 -9.72
CA LEU A 285 -32.51 6.08 -9.26
C LEU A 285 -31.07 5.94 -9.80
N ALA A 286 -30.71 6.63 -10.89
CA ALA A 286 -29.36 6.64 -11.41
C ALA A 286 -28.33 7.26 -10.44
N LEU A 287 -28.74 8.20 -9.58
CA LEU A 287 -27.89 8.89 -8.60
C LEU A 287 -27.72 8.08 -7.30
N ALA A 288 -28.69 7.27 -6.93
CA ALA A 288 -28.71 6.60 -5.64
C ALA A 288 -27.45 5.76 -5.37
N PRO A 289 -26.98 4.90 -6.29
CA PRO A 289 -25.76 4.12 -6.07
C PRO A 289 -24.53 5.02 -5.89
N ALA A 290 -24.42 6.12 -6.67
CA ALA A 290 -23.26 7.00 -6.62
C ALA A 290 -23.13 7.73 -5.28
N ILE A 291 -24.26 8.23 -4.74
CA ILE A 291 -24.29 8.88 -3.43
C ILE A 291 -24.01 7.85 -2.32
N ALA A 292 -24.69 6.69 -2.36
CA ALA A 292 -24.50 5.65 -1.37
C ALA A 292 -23.04 5.13 -1.33
N ALA A 293 -22.44 4.92 -2.49
CA ALA A 293 -21.05 4.52 -2.61
C ALA A 293 -20.07 5.58 -2.09
N ALA A 294 -20.33 6.87 -2.36
CA ALA A 294 -19.50 7.96 -1.84
C ALA A 294 -19.53 7.99 -0.30
N VAL A 295 -20.72 7.83 0.31
CA VAL A 295 -20.85 7.71 1.77
C VAL A 295 -20.16 6.44 2.28
N ALA A 296 -20.24 5.32 1.57
CA ALA A 296 -19.57 4.08 1.95
C ALA A 296 -18.04 4.22 1.92
N ALA A 297 -17.50 4.98 0.96
CA ALA A 297 -16.06 5.15 0.80
C ALA A 297 -15.44 6.15 1.79
N PHE A 298 -16.18 7.21 2.19
CA PHE A 298 -15.59 8.30 2.98
C PHE A 298 -16.45 8.75 4.18
N SER A 299 -17.54 8.04 4.47
CA SER A 299 -18.44 8.36 5.58
C SER A 299 -19.02 9.79 5.45
N TYR A 300 -19.25 10.48 6.56
CA TYR A 300 -19.67 11.88 6.57
C TYR A 300 -18.64 12.84 5.95
N GLY A 301 -17.42 12.41 5.75
CA GLY A 301 -16.36 13.21 5.11
C GLY A 301 -16.70 13.70 3.70
N VAL A 302 -17.67 13.09 3.00
CA VAL A 302 -18.16 13.56 1.70
C VAL A 302 -19.10 14.77 1.81
N THR A 303 -19.58 15.08 3.01
CA THR A 303 -20.64 16.08 3.24
C THR A 303 -20.29 17.47 2.70
N PRO A 304 -19.09 18.03 2.84
CA PRO A 304 -18.81 19.36 2.35
C PRO A 304 -18.98 19.50 0.83
N TRP A 305 -18.69 18.46 0.06
CA TRP A 305 -18.90 18.47 -1.40
C TRP A 305 -20.36 18.14 -1.79
N LEU A 306 -20.89 17.03 -1.26
CA LEU A 306 -22.23 16.58 -1.61
C LEU A 306 -23.31 17.47 -0.99
N GLY A 307 -23.08 18.00 0.21
CA GLY A 307 -23.96 18.92 0.92
C GLY A 307 -24.13 20.28 0.24
N LEU A 308 -23.28 20.61 -0.74
CA LEU A 308 -23.43 21.78 -1.61
C LEU A 308 -24.05 21.38 -2.96
N LEU A 309 -23.58 20.29 -3.56
CA LEU A 309 -24.02 19.85 -4.89
C LEU A 309 -25.47 19.39 -4.91
N LEU A 310 -25.89 18.61 -3.91
CA LEU A 310 -27.25 18.07 -3.87
C LEU A 310 -28.31 19.14 -3.59
N PRO A 311 -28.16 20.03 -2.60
CA PRO A 311 -29.10 21.13 -2.42
C PRO A 311 -29.15 22.09 -3.60
N ALA A 312 -28.01 22.43 -4.22
CA ALA A 312 -27.99 23.24 -5.43
C ALA A 312 -28.79 22.57 -6.56
N ALA A 313 -28.60 21.28 -6.77
CA ALA A 313 -29.37 20.52 -7.75
C ALA A 313 -30.86 20.46 -7.41
N PHE A 314 -31.22 20.31 -6.14
CA PHE A 314 -32.58 20.32 -5.67
C PHE A 314 -33.27 21.66 -5.95
N VAL A 315 -32.64 22.78 -5.53
CA VAL A 315 -33.16 24.13 -5.76
C VAL A 315 -33.32 24.39 -7.27
N LEU A 316 -32.29 24.14 -8.07
CA LEU A 316 -32.35 24.30 -9.52
C LEU A 316 -33.44 23.44 -10.17
N SER A 317 -33.73 22.26 -9.62
CA SER A 317 -34.82 21.43 -10.10
C SER A 317 -36.21 21.95 -9.74
N LEU A 318 -36.35 22.61 -8.58
CA LEU A 318 -37.59 23.27 -8.17
C LEU A 318 -37.89 24.56 -8.94
N LEU A 319 -36.89 25.32 -9.32
CA LEU A 319 -37.01 26.56 -10.07
C LEU A 319 -37.43 26.36 -11.53
N ARG A 320 -37.42 25.14 -12.03
CA ARG A 320 -37.86 24.81 -13.39
C ARG A 320 -39.38 24.81 -13.51
N PRO A 321 -39.96 25.34 -14.58
CA PRO A 321 -41.43 25.28 -14.81
C PRO A 321 -41.87 23.81 -15.01
N GLY A 322 -43.02 23.45 -14.45
CA GLY A 322 -43.72 22.20 -14.69
C GLY A 322 -43.55 21.12 -13.63
N GLY A 323 -44.33 21.11 -12.57
CA GLY A 323 -44.58 19.96 -11.69
C GLY A 323 -43.69 19.85 -10.45
N ARG A 324 -43.76 20.83 -9.54
CA ARG A 324 -43.08 20.82 -8.24
C ARG A 324 -43.28 19.52 -7.47
N MET A 325 -44.54 18.98 -7.43
CA MET A 325 -44.85 17.69 -6.76
C MET A 325 -44.08 16.51 -7.38
N ARG A 326 -43.94 16.46 -8.71
CA ARG A 326 -43.11 15.42 -9.36
C ARG A 326 -41.67 15.55 -8.97
N THR A 327 -41.12 16.77 -8.89
CA THR A 327 -39.76 17.02 -8.44
C THR A 327 -39.58 16.56 -7.00
N LEU A 328 -40.44 16.93 -6.09
CA LEU A 328 -40.40 16.47 -4.68
C LEU A 328 -40.47 14.93 -4.59
N ALA A 329 -41.43 14.31 -5.29
CA ALA A 329 -41.54 12.87 -5.34
C ALA A 329 -40.26 12.19 -5.89
N SER A 330 -39.63 12.77 -6.94
CA SER A 330 -38.39 12.27 -7.53
C SER A 330 -37.21 12.35 -6.55
N TRP A 331 -37.12 13.42 -5.75
CA TRP A 331 -36.11 13.55 -4.71
C TRP A 331 -36.42 12.65 -3.49
N GLY A 332 -37.70 12.43 -3.16
CA GLY A 332 -38.10 11.45 -2.16
C GLY A 332 -37.69 10.02 -2.52
N VAL A 333 -37.95 9.62 -3.78
CA VAL A 333 -37.50 8.31 -4.31
C VAL A 333 -35.99 8.21 -4.27
N LEU A 334 -35.25 9.26 -4.66
CA LEU A 334 -33.79 9.27 -4.56
C LEU A 334 -33.33 9.10 -3.13
N ALA A 335 -33.89 9.84 -2.18
CA ALA A 335 -33.52 9.78 -0.78
C ALA A 335 -33.74 8.37 -0.19
N ILE A 336 -34.90 7.76 -0.44
CA ILE A 336 -35.22 6.42 0.02
C ILE A 336 -34.27 5.39 -0.60
N ALA A 337 -34.06 5.43 -1.92
CA ALA A 337 -33.17 4.48 -2.60
C ALA A 337 -31.70 4.64 -2.13
N THR A 338 -31.25 5.87 -1.93
CA THR A 338 -29.91 6.15 -1.39
C THR A 338 -29.78 5.61 0.04
N LEU A 339 -30.76 5.89 0.89
CA LEU A 339 -30.75 5.42 2.29
C LEU A 339 -30.72 3.90 2.35
N LEU A 340 -31.55 3.20 1.58
CA LEU A 340 -31.57 1.74 1.55
C LEU A 340 -30.19 1.14 1.16
N LEU A 341 -29.51 1.75 0.20
CA LEU A 341 -28.17 1.32 -0.22
C LEU A 341 -27.06 1.74 0.78
N ALA A 342 -27.26 2.80 1.53
CA ALA A 342 -26.27 3.39 2.43
C ALA A 342 -26.47 3.02 3.91
N ILE A 343 -27.49 2.27 4.29
CA ILE A 343 -27.82 1.95 5.71
C ILE A 343 -26.57 1.56 6.52
N PRO A 344 -25.73 0.58 6.10
CA PRO A 344 -24.58 0.17 6.90
C PRO A 344 -23.55 1.30 7.04
N SER A 345 -23.38 2.07 5.96
CA SER A 345 -22.42 3.20 5.94
C SER A 345 -22.89 4.34 6.83
N VAL A 346 -24.18 4.61 6.90
CA VAL A 346 -24.77 5.61 7.81
C VAL A 346 -24.57 5.19 9.27
N ILE A 347 -24.83 3.93 9.60
CA ILE A 347 -24.61 3.38 10.95
C ILE A 347 -23.12 3.52 11.34
N SER A 348 -22.21 3.12 10.45
CA SER A 348 -20.76 3.29 10.69
C SER A 348 -20.36 4.75 10.82
N SER A 349 -20.97 5.65 10.04
CA SER A 349 -20.71 7.10 10.10
C SER A 349 -21.13 7.72 11.43
N ILE A 350 -22.26 7.31 12.00
CA ILE A 350 -22.72 7.79 13.32
C ILE A 350 -21.70 7.37 14.40
N LYS A 351 -21.22 6.13 14.34
CA LYS A 351 -20.21 5.62 15.25
C LYS A 351 -18.90 6.39 15.14
N LEU A 352 -18.38 6.56 13.93
CA LEU A 352 -17.17 7.33 13.67
C LEU A 352 -17.27 8.77 14.17
N PHE A 353 -18.41 9.42 14.00
CA PHE A 353 -18.64 10.78 14.46
C PHE A 353 -18.62 10.87 16.00
N GLY A 354 -19.24 9.91 16.68
CA GLY A 354 -19.23 9.84 18.16
C GLY A 354 -17.82 9.70 18.72
N ASP A 355 -17.00 8.83 18.13
CA ASP A 355 -15.63 8.59 18.56
C ASP A 355 -14.72 9.81 18.29
N LEU A 356 -14.88 10.48 17.13
CA LEU A 356 -14.10 11.69 16.81
C LEU A 356 -14.46 12.87 17.71
N THR A 357 -15.71 13.09 18.06
CA THR A 357 -16.11 14.15 18.99
C THR A 357 -15.54 13.93 20.37
N THR A 358 -15.40 12.68 20.79
CA THR A 358 -14.76 12.30 22.05
C THR A 358 -13.23 12.54 21.98
N ALA A 359 -12.59 12.23 20.87
CA ALA A 359 -11.16 12.45 20.66
C ALA A 359 -10.78 13.94 20.52
N VAL A 360 -11.63 14.75 19.88
CA VAL A 360 -11.42 16.21 19.72
C VAL A 360 -11.50 16.95 21.04
N ASN A 361 -12.28 16.43 22.01
CA ASN A 361 -12.34 17.00 23.37
C ASN A 361 -11.16 16.60 24.28
N GLY A 362 -10.30 15.66 23.84
CA GLY A 362 -9.06 15.26 24.51
C GLY A 362 -7.87 15.65 23.63
N VAL A 363 -7.10 16.64 24.09
CA VAL A 363 -5.80 17.13 23.59
C VAL A 363 -5.46 16.66 22.19
N VAL A 364 -5.78 17.46 21.19
CA VAL A 364 -5.33 17.25 19.80
C VAL A 364 -3.84 17.59 19.76
N GLU A 365 -2.97 16.58 19.84
CA GLU A 365 -1.65 16.69 19.23
C GLU A 365 -1.85 17.10 17.78
N LEU A 366 -1.04 18.02 17.28
CA LEU A 366 -1.02 18.46 15.88
C LEU A 366 -1.11 17.22 14.98
N GLY A 367 -2.29 16.93 14.46
CA GLY A 367 -2.58 15.69 13.74
C GLY A 367 -1.93 15.66 12.36
N LEU A 368 -0.59 15.59 12.33
CA LEU A 368 0.20 15.49 11.11
C LEU A 368 -0.01 14.15 10.39
N GLY A 369 -0.44 13.10 11.11
CA GLY A 369 -0.49 11.77 10.53
C GLY A 369 0.89 11.36 10.02
N ASN A 370 1.00 11.02 8.73
CA ASN A 370 2.27 10.67 8.10
C ASN A 370 3.06 11.88 7.56
N LEU A 371 2.54 13.10 7.68
CA LEU A 371 3.21 14.30 7.21
C LEU A 371 4.39 14.66 8.12
N THR A 372 5.47 15.16 7.54
CA THR A 372 6.60 15.75 8.28
C THR A 372 6.40 17.23 8.60
N ALA A 373 5.49 17.90 7.88
CA ALA A 373 5.05 19.27 8.11
C ALA A 373 3.69 19.51 7.41
N PRO A 374 2.91 20.53 7.82
CA PRO A 374 1.69 20.92 7.12
C PRO A 374 1.95 21.26 5.64
N ILE A 375 1.01 20.89 4.77
CA ILE A 375 1.06 21.19 3.33
C ILE A 375 0.34 22.51 3.06
N PRO A 376 0.89 23.40 2.20
CA PRO A 376 0.23 24.66 1.83
C PRO A 376 -1.11 24.43 1.12
N GLU A 377 -2.12 25.24 1.41
CA GLU A 377 -3.47 25.15 0.83
C GLU A 377 -3.48 25.24 -0.70
N ILE A 378 -2.54 25.99 -1.29
CA ILE A 378 -2.40 26.16 -2.74
C ILE A 378 -2.20 24.83 -3.46
N SER A 379 -1.67 23.80 -2.79
CA SER A 379 -1.49 22.45 -3.34
C SER A 379 -2.81 21.76 -3.72
N SER A 380 -3.94 22.27 -3.19
CA SER A 380 -5.29 21.85 -3.60
C SER A 380 -5.59 22.15 -5.07
N ALA A 381 -4.79 23.01 -5.74
CA ALA A 381 -4.85 23.21 -7.19
C ALA A 381 -4.38 21.97 -7.99
N GLY A 382 -3.60 21.09 -7.38
CA GLY A 382 -3.31 19.75 -7.90
C GLY A 382 -1.99 19.62 -8.63
N VAL A 383 -1.13 20.64 -8.64
CA VAL A 383 0.24 20.56 -9.17
C VAL A 383 1.25 20.54 -8.02
N TRP A 384 1.64 19.36 -7.63
CA TRP A 384 2.60 19.13 -6.56
C TRP A 384 3.85 18.44 -7.14
N ILE A 385 4.83 19.23 -7.57
CA ILE A 385 6.06 18.72 -8.19
C ILE A 385 7.00 18.22 -7.08
N SER A 386 6.64 17.10 -6.48
CA SER A 386 7.39 16.39 -5.46
C SER A 386 7.43 14.90 -5.81
N ASN A 387 8.30 14.20 -5.13
CA ASN A 387 8.47 12.76 -5.20
C ASN A 387 7.81 12.04 -4.00
N ASP A 388 7.43 12.80 -2.96
CA ASP A 388 6.77 12.26 -1.77
C ASP A 388 5.96 13.38 -1.09
N TYR A 389 4.65 13.22 -1.03
CA TYR A 389 3.72 14.21 -0.45
C TYR A 389 3.96 14.48 1.03
N ARG A 390 4.61 13.57 1.74
CA ARG A 390 4.85 13.67 3.17
C ARG A 390 5.84 14.78 3.54
N PHE A 391 6.64 15.20 2.59
CA PHE A 391 7.71 16.18 2.78
C PHE A 391 7.39 17.52 2.14
N PRO A 392 7.84 18.63 2.74
CA PRO A 392 7.68 19.95 2.14
C PRO A 392 8.32 20.06 0.76
N LEU A 393 7.74 20.86 -0.11
CA LEU A 393 8.32 21.23 -1.41
C LEU A 393 9.57 22.08 -1.20
N LEU A 394 10.75 21.49 -1.33
CA LEU A 394 12.02 22.23 -1.23
C LEU A 394 12.60 22.56 -2.62
N ALA A 395 12.69 21.56 -3.50
CA ALA A 395 13.39 21.71 -4.77
C ALA A 395 12.57 22.41 -5.86
N HIS A 396 11.26 22.24 -5.89
CA HIS A 396 10.38 22.71 -6.97
C HIS A 396 9.21 23.58 -6.48
N ALA A 397 9.34 24.21 -5.30
CA ALA A 397 8.27 25.00 -4.70
C ALA A 397 7.78 26.13 -5.61
N SER A 398 8.71 26.94 -6.13
CA SER A 398 8.36 28.06 -7.01
C SER A 398 7.67 27.61 -8.29
N ALA A 399 8.11 26.49 -8.90
CA ALA A 399 7.49 25.96 -10.10
C ALA A 399 6.08 25.44 -9.79
N SER A 400 5.90 24.69 -8.70
CA SER A 400 4.58 24.20 -8.27
C SER A 400 3.61 25.38 -8.06
N HIS A 401 4.02 26.40 -7.31
CA HIS A 401 3.17 27.57 -7.02
C HIS A 401 2.79 28.36 -8.29
N VAL A 402 3.70 28.47 -9.27
CA VAL A 402 3.38 29.12 -10.56
C VAL A 402 2.33 28.32 -11.33
N PHE A 403 2.46 26.99 -11.39
CA PHE A 403 1.46 26.17 -12.05
C PHE A 403 0.14 26.11 -11.28
N ASP A 404 0.16 26.09 -9.96
CA ASP A 404 -1.03 26.16 -9.13
C ASP A 404 -1.78 27.47 -9.35
N ALA A 405 -1.07 28.60 -9.40
CA ALA A 405 -1.67 29.91 -9.71
C ALA A 405 -2.29 29.91 -11.11
N LEU A 406 -1.63 29.32 -12.11
CA LEU A 406 -2.19 29.16 -13.46
C LEU A 406 -3.46 28.31 -13.44
N VAL A 407 -3.46 27.20 -12.73
CA VAL A 407 -4.63 26.31 -12.58
C VAL A 407 -5.79 27.05 -11.93
N ILE A 408 -5.54 27.76 -10.82
CA ILE A 408 -6.56 28.56 -10.12
C ILE A 408 -7.14 29.64 -11.04
N ALA A 409 -6.30 30.35 -11.76
CA ALA A 409 -6.75 31.37 -12.71
C ALA A 409 -7.63 30.78 -13.82
N LEU A 410 -7.24 29.65 -14.41
CA LEU A 410 -8.04 28.95 -15.42
C LEU A 410 -9.35 28.42 -14.82
N ALA A 411 -9.32 27.90 -13.60
CA ALA A 411 -10.51 27.40 -12.90
C ALA A 411 -11.51 28.53 -12.62
N ALA A 412 -11.03 29.71 -12.19
CA ALA A 412 -11.86 30.89 -12.00
C ALA A 412 -12.51 31.34 -13.31
N ILE A 413 -11.77 31.34 -14.44
CA ILE A 413 -12.32 31.60 -15.78
C ILE A 413 -13.40 30.56 -16.11
N GLY A 414 -13.18 29.29 -15.76
CA GLY A 414 -14.15 28.20 -15.96
C GLY A 414 -15.44 28.41 -15.18
N VAL A 415 -15.35 28.83 -13.92
CA VAL A 415 -16.53 29.19 -13.10
C VAL A 415 -17.29 30.37 -13.68
N LEU A 416 -16.59 31.45 -14.01
CA LEU A 416 -17.19 32.65 -14.64
C LEU A 416 -17.86 32.33 -15.97
N TYR A 417 -17.24 31.49 -16.79
CA TYR A 417 -17.84 31.02 -18.03
C TYR A 417 -19.12 30.21 -17.78
N ALA A 418 -19.09 29.29 -16.84
CA ALA A 418 -20.25 28.48 -16.48
C ALA A 418 -21.41 29.35 -15.98
N LEU A 419 -21.14 30.38 -15.15
CA LEU A 419 -22.12 31.31 -14.66
C LEU A 419 -22.72 32.13 -15.83
N ARG A 420 -21.88 32.68 -16.71
CA ARG A 420 -22.34 33.50 -17.87
C ARG A 420 -23.15 32.68 -18.86
N ARG A 421 -22.81 31.42 -19.05
CA ARG A 421 -23.52 30.49 -19.94
C ARG A 421 -24.70 29.79 -19.27
N ARG A 422 -24.99 30.12 -18.01
CA ARG A 422 -26.06 29.50 -17.22
C ARG A 422 -25.95 27.99 -17.09
N LEU A 423 -24.71 27.47 -17.09
CA LEU A 423 -24.41 26.09 -16.82
C LEU A 423 -24.37 25.87 -15.29
N TRP A 424 -25.53 26.07 -14.65
CA TRP A 424 -25.65 26.23 -13.20
C TRP A 424 -25.02 25.07 -12.39
N MET A 425 -25.16 23.82 -12.86
CA MET A 425 -24.58 22.70 -12.15
C MET A 425 -23.05 22.62 -12.31
N VAL A 426 -22.49 23.04 -13.46
CA VAL A 426 -21.04 23.16 -13.63
C VAL A 426 -20.52 24.31 -12.77
N ALA A 427 -21.25 25.39 -12.67
CA ALA A 427 -20.91 26.50 -11.78
C ALA A 427 -20.99 26.06 -10.30
N ALA A 428 -22.05 25.35 -9.91
CA ALA A 428 -22.18 24.78 -8.56
C ALA A 428 -21.04 23.83 -8.21
N PHE A 429 -20.61 22.98 -9.16
CA PHE A 429 -19.45 22.09 -8.98
C PHE A 429 -18.18 22.90 -8.74
N GLY A 430 -17.91 23.94 -9.55
CA GLY A 430 -16.76 24.80 -9.36
C GLY A 430 -16.77 25.60 -8.05
N LEU A 431 -17.96 26.07 -7.60
CA LEU A 431 -18.10 26.82 -6.35
C LEU A 431 -18.11 25.90 -5.10
N ALA A 432 -18.60 24.67 -5.23
CA ALA A 432 -18.54 23.70 -4.14
C ALA A 432 -17.10 23.38 -3.71
N THR A 433 -16.16 23.47 -4.63
CA THR A 433 -14.75 23.17 -4.42
C THR A 433 -14.10 24.06 -3.35
N PRO A 434 -14.03 25.41 -3.50
CA PRO A 434 -13.44 26.27 -2.50
C PRO A 434 -14.21 26.26 -1.17
N ILE A 435 -15.54 26.10 -1.21
CA ILE A 435 -16.37 26.07 0.02
C ILE A 435 -16.06 24.82 0.84
N ALA A 436 -15.98 23.64 0.21
CA ALA A 436 -15.62 22.40 0.89
C ALA A 436 -14.19 22.45 1.44
N LEU A 437 -13.27 23.07 0.67
CA LEU A 437 -11.90 23.26 1.11
C LEU A 437 -11.84 24.15 2.35
N THR A 438 -12.47 25.33 2.31
CA THR A 438 -12.53 26.26 3.45
C THR A 438 -13.13 25.57 4.70
N TYR A 439 -14.16 24.74 4.53
CA TYR A 439 -14.71 23.97 5.64
C TYR A 439 -13.68 23.06 6.29
N TRP A 440 -12.92 22.28 5.50
CA TRP A 440 -11.93 21.35 6.02
C TRP A 440 -10.71 22.04 6.62
N VAL A 441 -10.26 23.15 6.05
CA VAL A 441 -9.16 23.98 6.61
C VAL A 441 -9.59 24.62 7.93
N ALA A 442 -10.86 25.04 8.06
CA ALA A 442 -11.35 25.64 9.30
C ALA A 442 -11.59 24.64 10.45
N HIS A 443 -11.83 23.35 10.13
CA HIS A 443 -12.28 22.35 11.11
C HIS A 443 -11.40 21.09 11.15
N GLY A 444 -10.44 20.95 10.24
CA GLY A 444 -9.51 19.80 10.19
C GLY A 444 -8.15 20.13 10.79
N GLY A 445 -7.35 19.09 11.05
CA GLY A 445 -5.91 19.23 11.24
C GLY A 445 -5.18 18.91 9.93
N PRO A 446 -3.85 19.11 9.86
CA PRO A 446 -3.06 18.97 8.63
C PRO A 446 -3.27 17.65 7.85
N TRP A 447 -3.49 16.55 8.56
CA TRP A 447 -3.77 15.25 7.94
C TRP A 447 -5.15 15.17 7.27
N ILE A 448 -6.16 15.82 7.84
CA ILE A 448 -7.51 15.89 7.28
C ILE A 448 -7.54 16.86 6.10
N GLU A 449 -6.84 17.98 6.23
CA GLU A 449 -6.67 18.97 5.17
C GLU A 449 -6.02 18.35 3.93
N LEU A 450 -4.94 17.57 4.09
CA LEU A 450 -4.32 16.84 2.99
C LEU A 450 -5.34 15.98 2.24
N LYS A 451 -6.18 15.20 2.96
CA LYS A 451 -7.22 14.39 2.33
C LYS A 451 -8.24 15.23 1.56
N ALA A 452 -8.57 16.41 2.08
CA ALA A 452 -9.42 17.37 1.37
C ALA A 452 -8.72 17.93 0.12
N TYR A 453 -7.41 18.22 0.19
CA TYR A 453 -6.62 18.69 -0.96
C TYR A 453 -6.58 17.65 -2.07
N THR A 454 -6.36 16.37 -1.73
CA THR A 454 -6.29 15.29 -2.73
C THR A 454 -7.59 15.14 -3.51
N ILE A 455 -8.74 15.19 -2.84
CA ILE A 455 -10.06 15.08 -3.48
C ILE A 455 -10.37 16.35 -4.28
N THR A 456 -10.16 17.52 -3.68
CA THR A 456 -10.48 18.83 -4.26
C THR A 456 -9.66 19.12 -5.52
N ALA A 457 -8.41 18.69 -5.58
CA ALA A 457 -7.51 18.88 -6.70
C ALA A 457 -8.08 18.38 -8.04
N THR A 458 -8.84 17.27 -8.01
CA THR A 458 -9.52 16.75 -9.20
C THR A 458 -10.55 17.70 -9.76
N MET A 459 -11.25 18.40 -8.86
CA MET A 459 -12.32 19.34 -9.21
C MET A 459 -11.74 20.66 -9.73
N VAL A 460 -10.67 21.15 -9.10
CA VAL A 460 -9.99 22.39 -9.51
C VAL A 460 -9.38 22.23 -10.91
N LEU A 461 -8.66 21.13 -11.15
CA LEU A 461 -8.12 20.83 -12.48
C LEU A 461 -9.22 20.67 -13.53
N ALA A 462 -10.33 19.99 -13.21
CA ALA A 462 -11.46 19.90 -14.12
C ALA A 462 -12.00 21.29 -14.53
N MET A 463 -12.16 22.19 -13.55
CA MET A 463 -12.59 23.56 -13.82
C MET A 463 -11.55 24.37 -14.58
N ALA A 464 -10.26 24.14 -14.39
CA ALA A 464 -9.22 24.76 -15.20
C ALA A 464 -9.33 24.35 -16.68
N PHE A 465 -9.62 23.07 -16.97
CA PHE A 465 -9.88 22.62 -18.35
C PHE A 465 -11.21 23.16 -18.92
N VAL A 466 -12.22 23.43 -18.09
CA VAL A 466 -13.42 24.16 -18.51
C VAL A 466 -13.04 25.57 -18.90
N GLY A 467 -12.19 26.26 -18.11
CA GLY A 467 -11.68 27.61 -18.40
C GLY A 467 -10.89 27.66 -19.72
N ALA A 468 -9.90 26.77 -19.86
CA ALA A 468 -9.11 26.67 -21.10
C ALA A 468 -10.01 26.38 -22.32
N GLY A 469 -10.95 25.44 -22.21
CA GLY A 469 -11.91 25.12 -23.26
C GLY A 469 -12.84 26.26 -23.60
N SER A 470 -13.24 27.11 -22.63
CA SER A 470 -14.05 28.29 -22.84
C SER A 470 -13.34 29.36 -23.68
N LEU A 471 -12.06 29.58 -23.39
CA LEU A 471 -11.21 30.51 -24.15
C LEU A 471 -11.04 30.09 -25.60
N THR A 472 -10.95 28.78 -25.85
CA THR A 472 -10.88 28.26 -27.23
C THR A 472 -12.17 28.47 -28.02
N SER A 473 -13.33 28.56 -27.35
CA SER A 473 -14.65 28.73 -27.99
C SER A 473 -14.96 30.19 -28.35
N LEU A 474 -14.27 31.14 -27.74
CA LEU A 474 -14.45 32.59 -27.96
C LEU A 474 -13.75 33.09 -29.25
N ALA A 475 -12.95 32.30 -29.89
CA ALA A 475 -12.06 32.69 -30.98
C ALA A 475 -12.80 32.86 -32.33
N ARG A 476 -13.30 34.10 -32.62
CA ARG A 476 -13.89 34.46 -33.92
C ARG A 476 -13.03 35.40 -34.75
N ASN A 477 -12.09 36.17 -34.16
CA ASN A 477 -11.27 37.20 -34.81
C ASN A 477 -9.76 36.96 -34.54
N ARG A 478 -8.84 37.66 -35.22
CA ARG A 478 -7.38 37.54 -35.04
C ARG A 478 -6.91 37.72 -33.60
N ALA A 479 -7.46 38.65 -32.84
CA ALA A 479 -7.16 38.84 -31.40
C ALA A 479 -7.60 37.62 -30.58
N THR A 480 -8.65 36.91 -31.00
CA THR A 480 -9.16 35.69 -30.33
C THR A 480 -8.41 34.42 -30.73
N ILE A 481 -7.62 34.41 -31.82
CA ILE A 481 -6.71 33.33 -32.19
C ILE A 481 -5.55 33.25 -31.17
N ALA A 482 -4.97 34.39 -30.81
CA ALA A 482 -3.93 34.43 -29.76
C ALA A 482 -4.42 33.86 -28.42
N LEU A 483 -5.67 34.19 -28.04
CA LEU A 483 -6.28 33.63 -26.83
C LEU A 483 -6.49 32.12 -26.92
N LYS A 484 -6.86 31.60 -28.07
CA LYS A 484 -6.98 30.17 -28.32
C LYS A 484 -5.64 29.46 -28.19
N ILE A 485 -4.58 30.03 -28.77
CA ILE A 485 -3.22 29.52 -28.67
C ILE A 485 -2.78 29.53 -27.19
N ALA A 486 -2.97 30.63 -26.48
CA ALA A 486 -2.63 30.76 -25.05
C ALA A 486 -3.38 29.71 -24.19
N ALA A 487 -4.67 29.47 -24.49
CA ALA A 487 -5.46 28.46 -23.79
C ALA A 487 -4.90 27.04 -24.00
N TRP A 488 -4.47 26.69 -25.20
CA TRP A 488 -3.82 25.40 -25.48
C TRP A 488 -2.43 25.30 -24.84
N ILE A 489 -1.64 26.39 -24.88
CA ILE A 489 -0.35 26.47 -24.19
C ILE A 489 -0.55 26.23 -22.69
N GLY A 490 -1.52 26.91 -22.07
CA GLY A 490 -1.84 26.72 -20.66
C GLY A 490 -2.28 25.29 -20.34
N ALA A 491 -3.15 24.69 -21.16
CA ALA A 491 -3.58 23.31 -20.98
C ALA A 491 -2.40 22.29 -21.12
N ILE A 492 -1.52 22.52 -22.08
CA ILE A 492 -0.31 21.70 -22.29
C ILE A 492 0.66 21.87 -21.11
N ALA A 493 0.87 23.11 -20.64
CA ALA A 493 1.75 23.41 -19.52
C ALA A 493 1.27 22.74 -18.22
N VAL A 494 -0.03 22.83 -17.90
CA VAL A 494 -0.65 22.14 -16.76
C VAL A 494 -0.53 20.63 -16.91
N THR A 495 -0.81 20.09 -18.10
CA THR A 495 -0.64 18.66 -18.38
C THR A 495 0.79 18.21 -18.15
N GLY A 496 1.77 18.97 -18.67
CA GLY A 496 3.20 18.68 -18.51
C GLY A 496 3.63 18.71 -17.05
N ALA A 497 3.17 19.69 -16.27
CA ALA A 497 3.48 19.82 -14.86
C ALA A 497 2.93 18.64 -14.04
N VAL A 498 1.66 18.27 -14.27
CA VAL A 498 1.05 17.09 -13.60
C VAL A 498 1.77 15.81 -13.97
N LEU A 499 2.04 15.56 -15.25
CA LEU A 499 2.73 14.34 -15.69
C LEU A 499 4.17 14.30 -15.18
N TYR A 500 4.85 15.44 -15.10
CA TYR A 500 6.20 15.53 -14.54
C TYR A 500 6.21 15.19 -13.03
N GLY A 501 5.29 15.76 -12.24
CA GLY A 501 5.16 15.41 -10.83
C GLY A 501 4.84 13.93 -10.64
N ASN A 502 3.90 13.37 -11.44
CA ASN A 502 3.59 11.94 -11.38
C ASN A 502 4.79 11.06 -11.78
N ALA A 503 5.62 11.51 -12.73
CA ALA A 503 6.85 10.80 -13.08
C ALA A 503 7.88 10.83 -11.95
N LEU A 504 7.98 11.93 -11.19
CA LEU A 504 8.82 11.98 -9.99
C LEU A 504 8.33 10.99 -8.93
N THR A 505 7.05 11.00 -8.59
CA THR A 505 6.46 10.03 -7.65
C THR A 505 6.68 8.59 -8.12
N TYR A 506 6.39 8.27 -9.39
CA TYR A 506 6.67 6.97 -9.98
C TYR A 506 8.14 6.54 -9.79
N HIS A 507 9.06 7.48 -9.98
CA HIS A 507 10.49 7.21 -9.90
C HIS A 507 10.96 6.93 -8.46
N TYR A 508 10.25 7.45 -7.46
CA TYR A 508 10.63 7.34 -6.05
C TYR A 508 9.79 6.36 -5.24
N ILE A 509 8.61 5.96 -5.74
CA ILE A 509 7.71 5.08 -4.98
C ILE A 509 8.34 3.72 -4.71
N SER A 510 8.17 3.23 -3.49
CA SER A 510 8.65 1.90 -3.12
C SER A 510 7.63 0.83 -3.46
N LEU A 511 8.14 -0.27 -4.00
CA LEU A 511 7.37 -1.47 -4.29
C LEU A 511 7.68 -2.57 -3.27
N ALA A 512 6.67 -3.31 -2.89
CA ALA A 512 6.85 -4.46 -2.03
C ALA A 512 7.64 -5.58 -2.75
N PRO A 513 8.64 -6.21 -2.09
CA PRO A 513 9.42 -7.29 -2.68
C PRO A 513 8.57 -8.57 -2.82
N ALA A 514 8.04 -8.78 -4.01
CA ALA A 514 7.04 -9.81 -4.31
C ALA A 514 7.48 -11.23 -3.92
N ALA A 515 8.74 -11.59 -4.21
CA ALA A 515 9.25 -12.94 -3.90
C ALA A 515 9.28 -13.21 -2.39
N ARG A 516 9.63 -12.20 -1.59
CA ARG A 516 9.64 -12.27 -0.13
C ARG A 516 8.24 -12.52 0.42
N TYR A 517 7.27 -11.68 0.02
CA TYR A 517 5.90 -11.81 0.53
C TYR A 517 5.18 -13.06 0.04
N LYS A 518 5.54 -13.56 -1.14
CA LYS A 518 5.05 -14.86 -1.57
C LYS A 518 5.53 -15.98 -0.65
N GLN A 519 6.81 -15.98 -0.26
CA GLN A 519 7.36 -16.97 0.68
C GLN A 519 6.72 -16.84 2.07
N LEU A 520 6.48 -15.61 2.54
CA LEU A 520 5.80 -15.38 3.81
C LEU A 520 4.35 -15.87 3.77
N ALA A 521 3.65 -15.66 2.65
CA ALA A 521 2.30 -16.20 2.43
C ALA A 521 2.28 -17.73 2.42
N GLU A 522 3.28 -18.38 1.79
CA GLU A 522 3.40 -19.84 1.78
C GLU A 522 3.63 -20.41 3.19
N ILE A 523 4.42 -19.72 4.02
CA ILE A 523 4.60 -20.07 5.44
C ILE A 523 3.26 -19.91 6.19
N GLY A 524 2.57 -18.79 6.01
CA GLY A 524 1.28 -18.53 6.62
C GLY A 524 0.22 -19.57 6.27
N GLU A 525 0.16 -20.03 5.03
CA GLU A 525 -0.76 -21.10 4.63
C GLU A 525 -0.36 -22.46 5.21
N ARG A 526 0.93 -22.78 5.26
CA ARG A 526 1.46 -24.08 5.74
C ARG A 526 1.24 -24.26 7.24
N PHE A 527 1.37 -23.20 8.02
CA PHE A 527 1.26 -23.26 9.47
C PHE A 527 -0.06 -22.67 10.00
N ALA A 528 -1.07 -22.55 9.15
CA ALA A 528 -2.40 -22.07 9.54
C ALA A 528 -2.91 -22.78 10.80
N GLY A 529 -3.31 -22.02 11.82
CA GLY A 529 -3.76 -22.53 13.11
C GLY A 529 -2.64 -22.96 14.07
N VAL A 530 -1.37 -22.89 13.68
CA VAL A 530 -0.21 -23.11 14.56
C VAL A 530 0.24 -21.78 15.15
N GLY A 531 -0.49 -21.28 16.12
CA GLY A 531 -0.15 -19.95 16.66
C GLY A 531 -0.34 -19.85 18.17
N PRO A 532 -0.03 -18.72 18.75
CA PRO A 532 0.46 -17.48 18.10
C PRO A 532 1.88 -17.59 17.55
N ALA A 533 2.11 -17.00 16.36
CA ALA A 533 3.43 -16.88 15.77
C ALA A 533 4.11 -15.57 16.17
N PHE A 534 5.43 -15.51 16.18
CA PHE A 534 6.18 -14.29 16.38
C PHE A 534 7.20 -14.06 15.26
N TYR A 535 7.19 -12.86 14.72
CA TYR A 535 8.11 -12.36 13.70
C TYR A 535 8.94 -11.19 14.26
N PRO A 536 10.22 -11.38 14.61
CA PRO A 536 11.03 -10.39 15.31
C PRO A 536 11.58 -9.29 14.39
N ALA A 537 10.77 -8.80 13.46
CA ALA A 537 11.10 -7.68 12.61
C ALA A 537 9.91 -6.73 12.44
N PHE A 538 10.21 -5.47 12.18
CA PHE A 538 9.21 -4.50 11.76
C PHE A 538 8.91 -4.75 10.29
N ASP A 539 7.72 -5.23 10.01
CA ASP A 539 7.25 -5.45 8.65
C ASP A 539 5.73 -5.22 8.63
N GLU A 540 5.32 -4.09 8.07
CA GLU A 540 3.92 -3.65 8.07
C GLU A 540 2.95 -4.64 7.40
N TYR A 541 3.45 -5.54 6.53
CA TYR A 541 2.62 -6.53 5.86
C TYR A 541 2.68 -7.93 6.50
N ALA A 542 3.59 -8.15 7.44
CA ALA A 542 3.69 -9.45 8.13
C ALA A 542 2.39 -9.79 8.86
N GLU A 543 1.72 -8.79 9.46
CA GLU A 543 0.42 -8.99 10.12
C GLU A 543 -0.63 -9.59 9.16
N TYR A 544 -0.61 -9.20 7.89
CA TYR A 544 -1.53 -9.73 6.87
C TYR A 544 -1.22 -11.18 6.52
N PHE A 545 0.05 -11.48 6.22
CA PHE A 545 0.45 -12.80 5.74
C PHE A 545 0.50 -13.86 6.84
N LEU A 546 0.71 -13.46 8.10
CA LEU A 546 0.70 -14.35 9.27
C LEU A 546 -0.61 -14.28 10.08
N ARG A 547 -1.72 -13.79 9.48
CA ARG A 547 -3.01 -13.66 10.17
C ARG A 547 -3.61 -14.99 10.62
N LYS A 548 -3.38 -16.06 9.87
CA LYS A 548 -3.91 -17.40 10.17
C LYS A 548 -3.22 -18.09 11.35
N GLU A 549 -2.01 -17.67 11.69
CA GLU A 549 -1.21 -18.09 12.84
C GLU A 549 -1.37 -17.14 14.02
N HIS A 550 -2.28 -16.17 13.97
CA HIS A 550 -2.37 -15.11 14.97
C HIS A 550 -1.00 -14.45 15.20
N GLY A 551 -0.32 -14.08 14.09
CA GLY A 551 1.03 -13.57 14.10
C GLY A 551 1.18 -12.23 14.77
N TYR A 552 2.31 -12.05 15.44
CA TYR A 552 2.78 -10.80 15.99
C TYR A 552 4.09 -10.40 15.34
N ASP A 553 4.24 -9.12 15.07
CA ASP A 553 5.46 -8.49 14.58
C ASP A 553 5.96 -7.40 15.54
N LEU A 554 6.98 -6.65 15.15
CA LEU A 554 7.49 -5.55 15.96
C LEU A 554 6.72 -4.22 15.76
N VAL A 555 5.72 -4.18 14.88
CA VAL A 555 4.80 -3.02 14.76
C VAL A 555 3.88 -2.98 15.97
N LYS A 556 3.36 -4.15 16.38
CA LYS A 556 2.44 -4.31 17.52
C LYS A 556 2.85 -5.51 18.38
N PRO A 557 3.97 -5.45 19.07
CA PRO A 557 4.45 -6.58 19.87
C PRO A 557 3.62 -6.73 21.16
N PRO A 558 3.21 -7.94 21.54
CA PRO A 558 2.37 -8.16 22.72
C PRO A 558 3.21 -8.10 24.02
N GLY A 559 3.46 -6.92 24.52
CA GLY A 559 4.30 -6.72 25.71
C GLY A 559 5.72 -7.23 25.47
N LEU A 560 6.41 -6.62 24.52
CA LEU A 560 7.79 -6.95 24.15
C LEU A 560 8.72 -6.88 25.37
N GLN A 561 9.47 -7.96 25.60
CA GLN A 561 10.46 -8.06 26.67
C GLN A 561 11.86 -8.19 26.06
N VAL A 562 12.59 -7.08 26.07
CA VAL A 562 13.97 -6.99 25.62
C VAL A 562 14.90 -7.17 26.81
N ARG A 563 15.96 -7.94 26.66
CA ARG A 563 16.94 -8.16 27.72
C ARG A 563 17.65 -6.86 28.11
N ALA A 564 17.90 -6.69 29.41
CA ALA A 564 18.59 -5.52 29.93
C ALA A 564 19.96 -5.31 29.23
N GLY A 565 20.17 -4.13 28.68
CA GLY A 565 21.41 -3.75 27.99
C GLY A 565 21.60 -4.36 26.59
N ALA A 566 20.63 -5.16 26.08
CA ALA A 566 20.74 -5.75 24.75
C ALA A 566 20.44 -4.75 23.62
N VAL A 567 19.52 -3.84 23.84
CA VAL A 567 19.15 -2.77 22.90
C VAL A 567 18.76 -1.53 23.71
N ASN A 568 19.21 -0.37 23.28
CA ASN A 568 18.74 0.90 23.82
C ASN A 568 17.57 1.38 22.93
N LEU A 569 16.33 1.14 23.39
CA LEU A 569 15.13 1.63 22.73
C LEU A 569 14.61 2.81 23.55
N PRO A 570 14.77 4.05 23.10
CA PRO A 570 14.09 5.19 23.72
C PRO A 570 12.58 5.00 23.72
N ALA A 571 11.90 5.52 24.72
CA ALA A 571 10.45 5.44 24.84
C ALA A 571 9.78 5.98 23.55
N GLY A 572 8.87 5.20 22.98
CA GLY A 572 8.15 5.55 21.75
C GLY A 572 8.90 5.26 20.44
N GLN A 573 10.09 4.66 20.49
CA GLN A 573 10.77 4.19 19.29
C GLN A 573 10.53 2.69 19.04
N PHE A 574 10.40 2.32 17.77
CA PHE A 574 10.22 0.95 17.34
C PHE A 574 11.58 0.28 17.09
N ALA A 575 11.71 -0.99 17.49
CA ALA A 575 12.80 -1.82 17.01
C ALA A 575 12.47 -2.27 15.57
N TYR A 576 13.40 -2.09 14.63
CA TYR A 576 13.18 -2.51 13.25
C TYR A 576 13.48 -4.00 13.01
N ALA A 577 14.44 -4.55 13.72
CA ALA A 577 14.72 -5.98 13.74
C ALA A 577 15.38 -6.30 15.09
N LEU A 578 15.01 -7.43 15.68
CA LEU A 578 15.60 -7.94 16.90
C LEU A 578 16.11 -9.36 16.66
N ASP A 579 17.34 -9.63 17.10
CA ASP A 579 17.80 -10.99 17.21
C ASP A 579 17.12 -11.66 18.42
N LEU A 580 16.81 -12.94 18.31
CA LEU A 580 16.15 -13.70 19.39
C LEU A 580 16.95 -13.68 20.71
N ASN A 581 18.27 -13.58 20.62
CA ASN A 581 19.15 -13.44 21.79
C ASN A 581 19.06 -12.08 22.50
N GLN A 582 18.42 -11.09 21.88
CA GLN A 582 18.13 -9.80 22.49
C GLN A 582 16.83 -9.79 23.29
N LEU A 583 16.02 -10.85 23.17
CA LEU A 583 14.74 -11.00 23.84
C LEU A 583 14.89 -11.84 25.12
N GLU A 584 14.00 -11.59 26.09
CA GLU A 584 13.87 -12.46 27.25
C GLU A 584 13.38 -13.86 26.84
N LEU A 585 14.00 -14.90 27.42
CA LEU A 585 13.59 -16.27 27.12
C LEU A 585 12.11 -16.52 27.39
N SER A 586 11.59 -15.99 28.51
CA SER A 586 10.18 -16.07 28.88
C SER A 586 9.24 -15.50 27.81
N PHE A 587 9.67 -14.44 27.14
CA PHE A 587 8.92 -13.82 26.05
C PHE A 587 8.92 -14.73 24.80
N VAL A 588 10.09 -15.21 24.36
CA VAL A 588 10.23 -16.10 23.19
C VAL A 588 9.45 -17.39 23.39
N GLN A 589 9.47 -17.94 24.60
CA GLN A 589 8.76 -19.18 24.96
C GLN A 589 7.22 -19.05 24.96
N ARG A 590 6.67 -17.86 24.84
CA ARG A 590 5.21 -17.68 24.69
C ARG A 590 4.70 -18.14 23.34
N PHE A 591 5.55 -18.17 22.33
CA PHE A 591 5.19 -18.45 20.95
C PHE A 591 5.49 -19.89 20.55
N PRO A 592 4.51 -20.67 20.10
CA PRO A 592 4.73 -22.01 19.57
C PRO A 592 5.41 -22.01 18.18
N LEU A 593 5.33 -20.89 17.45
CA LEU A 593 5.92 -20.72 16.13
C LEU A 593 6.73 -19.42 16.08
N LEU A 594 7.95 -19.49 15.58
CA LEU A 594 8.80 -18.35 15.30
C LEU A 594 9.05 -18.30 13.79
N VAL A 595 8.79 -17.19 13.16
CA VAL A 595 9.14 -16.94 11.76
C VAL A 595 10.24 -15.88 11.78
N ILE A 596 11.45 -16.23 11.39
CA ILE A 596 12.60 -15.33 11.42
C ILE A 596 13.15 -15.12 10.02
N THR A 597 13.66 -13.92 9.75
CA THR A 597 14.38 -13.65 8.51
C THR A 597 15.66 -14.46 8.48
N ARG A 598 15.89 -15.15 7.37
CA ARG A 598 17.12 -15.93 7.18
C ARG A 598 18.31 -14.99 7.04
N SER A 599 19.27 -15.14 7.94
CA SER A 599 20.51 -14.38 7.94
C SER A 599 21.62 -15.24 8.52
N SER A 600 22.85 -15.07 7.99
CA SER A 600 24.04 -15.73 8.52
C SER A 600 24.42 -15.32 9.94
N ILE A 601 23.83 -14.24 10.44
CA ILE A 601 24.04 -13.73 11.79
C ILE A 601 22.85 -13.93 12.73
N ALA A 602 21.71 -14.37 12.21
CA ALA A 602 20.54 -14.65 13.04
C ALA A 602 20.85 -15.81 14.01
N SER A 603 20.52 -15.58 15.27
CA SER A 603 20.68 -16.59 16.28
C SER A 603 19.65 -17.70 16.13
N ARG A 604 20.08 -18.95 16.28
CA ARG A 604 19.17 -20.08 16.37
C ARG A 604 18.23 -19.90 17.56
N PRO A 605 16.94 -20.23 17.42
CA PRO A 605 16.02 -20.28 18.56
C PRO A 605 16.49 -21.24 19.66
N PRO A 606 15.91 -21.15 20.86
CA PRO A 606 16.23 -22.03 21.98
C PRO A 606 16.16 -23.52 21.62
N ALA A 607 16.88 -24.37 22.39
CA ALA A 607 17.04 -25.79 22.09
C ALA A 607 15.75 -26.60 21.97
N ASN A 608 14.65 -26.11 22.51
CA ASN A 608 13.33 -26.73 22.44
C ASN A 608 12.51 -26.37 21.18
N PHE A 609 13.11 -25.63 20.24
CA PHE A 609 12.54 -25.33 18.92
C PHE A 609 13.29 -26.14 17.84
N ASP A 610 12.52 -26.68 16.89
CA ASP A 610 13.04 -27.33 15.70
C ASP A 610 12.71 -26.51 14.44
N LEU A 611 13.65 -26.51 13.48
CA LEU A 611 13.43 -25.93 12.16
C LEU A 611 12.45 -26.82 11.40
N VAL A 612 11.27 -26.27 11.06
CA VAL A 612 10.21 -27.03 10.39
C VAL A 612 10.02 -26.60 8.94
N ASP A 613 10.51 -25.41 8.57
CA ASP A 613 10.52 -24.94 7.18
C ASP A 613 11.62 -23.90 6.97
N GLN A 614 12.16 -23.88 5.75
CA GLN A 614 13.16 -22.89 5.36
C GLN A 614 12.99 -22.50 3.89
N THR A 615 12.93 -21.21 3.65
CA THR A 615 12.91 -20.61 2.31
C THR A 615 14.22 -19.86 2.05
N SER A 616 14.30 -19.09 0.92
CA SER A 616 15.43 -18.21 0.72
C SER A 616 15.44 -17.01 1.67
N GLU A 617 14.26 -16.53 2.11
CA GLU A 617 14.11 -15.32 2.93
C GLU A 617 13.83 -15.61 4.41
N PHE A 618 13.19 -16.77 4.73
CA PHE A 618 12.68 -17.05 6.06
C PHE A 618 13.03 -18.45 6.55
N GLN A 619 13.00 -18.58 7.87
CA GLN A 619 13.00 -19.84 8.60
C GLN A 619 11.80 -19.88 9.53
N ALA A 620 11.05 -20.99 9.53
CA ALA A 620 9.99 -21.27 10.47
C ALA A 620 10.46 -22.29 11.49
N TRP A 621 10.39 -21.93 12.77
CA TRP A 621 10.81 -22.74 13.90
C TRP A 621 9.62 -23.05 14.78
N ARG A 622 9.38 -24.29 15.06
CA ARG A 622 8.27 -24.75 15.93
C ARG A 622 8.79 -25.24 17.26
N ARG A 623 8.15 -24.79 18.35
CA ARG A 623 8.42 -25.34 19.66
C ARG A 623 7.86 -26.75 19.74
N VAL A 624 8.73 -27.72 19.87
CA VAL A 624 8.38 -29.16 19.88
C VAL A 624 8.46 -29.75 21.28
N ARG A 625 9.00 -29.02 22.24
CA ARG A 625 9.17 -29.45 23.63
C ARG A 625 8.76 -28.34 24.59
N PRO A 626 8.39 -28.72 25.85
CA PRO A 626 7.95 -27.74 26.85
C PRO A 626 8.95 -26.60 27.10
N ALA A 627 8.46 -25.43 27.39
CA ALA A 627 9.30 -24.29 27.75
C ALA A 627 10.15 -24.54 28.99
N SER A 628 9.67 -25.36 29.93
CA SER A 628 10.35 -25.74 31.17
C SER A 628 11.61 -26.59 30.95
N GLU A 629 11.82 -27.14 29.77
CA GLU A 629 13.06 -27.86 29.44
C GLU A 629 14.27 -26.95 29.36
N VAL A 630 14.12 -25.69 29.00
CA VAL A 630 15.22 -24.71 28.98
C VAL A 630 15.24 -23.95 30.29
N VAL A 631 16.11 -24.37 31.20
CA VAL A 631 16.23 -23.79 32.54
C VAL A 631 16.96 -22.45 32.56
N LEU A 632 17.92 -22.29 31.65
CA LEU A 632 18.72 -21.09 31.48
C LEU A 632 19.10 -20.92 30.03
N HIS A 633 19.00 -19.70 29.52
CA HIS A 633 19.51 -19.29 28.20
C HIS A 633 20.51 -18.15 28.36
N LEU A 634 21.74 -18.35 27.88
CA LEU A 634 22.85 -17.42 27.97
C LEU A 634 23.31 -17.02 26.57
N PRO A 635 22.88 -15.90 26.02
CA PRO A 635 23.43 -15.38 24.77
C PRO A 635 24.87 -14.94 24.91
N LEU A 636 25.65 -15.16 23.86
CA LEU A 636 27.09 -14.91 23.80
C LEU A 636 27.43 -13.98 22.61
N SER A 637 26.72 -12.89 22.49
CA SER A 637 27.06 -11.83 21.53
C SER A 637 28.02 -10.84 22.17
N GLY A 638 29.26 -10.71 21.66
CA GLY A 638 30.22 -9.68 22.05
C GLY A 638 31.52 -10.22 22.63
N SER A 639 32.52 -9.33 22.81
CA SER A 639 33.92 -9.58 23.10
C SER A 639 34.20 -10.73 24.12
N PRO A 640 35.08 -11.66 23.75
CA PRO A 640 35.27 -12.91 24.49
C PRO A 640 36.00 -12.77 25.84
N THR A 641 36.71 -11.68 26.06
CA THR A 641 37.77 -11.64 27.06
C THR A 641 37.37 -11.26 28.47
N GLU A 642 36.34 -10.47 28.66
CA GLU A 642 36.01 -9.91 29.99
C GLU A 642 35.00 -10.70 30.83
N ARG A 643 34.24 -11.61 30.26
CA ARG A 643 33.09 -12.26 30.92
C ARG A 643 33.31 -13.74 31.32
N THR A 644 34.45 -14.32 31.02
CA THR A 644 34.66 -15.79 31.05
C THR A 644 34.51 -16.38 32.47
N HIS A 645 35.11 -15.76 33.47
CA HIS A 645 35.12 -16.35 34.81
C HIS A 645 33.77 -16.29 35.55
N HIS A 646 33.03 -15.20 35.32
CA HIS A 646 31.69 -15.08 35.94
C HIS A 646 30.68 -15.99 35.21
N PHE A 647 30.78 -16.10 33.93
CA PHE A 647 29.97 -16.92 33.08
C PHE A 647 30.09 -18.43 33.45
N CYS A 648 31.30 -18.97 33.55
CA CYS A 648 31.51 -20.36 33.91
C CYS A 648 31.07 -20.74 35.32
N ARG A 649 31.18 -19.81 36.27
CA ARG A 649 30.61 -20.04 37.62
C ARG A 649 29.09 -20.05 37.58
N GLY A 650 28.46 -19.14 36.85
CA GLY A 650 27.01 -19.08 36.66
C GLY A 650 26.47 -20.33 35.97
N LEU A 651 27.12 -20.75 34.89
CA LEU A 651 26.73 -21.97 34.17
C LEU A 651 26.79 -23.21 35.04
N ARG A 652 27.92 -23.44 35.75
CA ARG A 652 28.06 -24.57 36.69
C ARG A 652 27.08 -24.49 37.84
N ALA A 653 26.78 -23.34 38.36
CA ALA A 653 25.77 -23.13 39.40
C ALA A 653 24.35 -23.49 38.87
N SER A 654 24.05 -23.13 37.66
CA SER A 654 22.76 -23.43 37.02
C SER A 654 22.61 -24.90 36.69
N VAL A 655 23.67 -25.58 36.24
CA VAL A 655 23.69 -27.05 36.06
C VAL A 655 23.45 -27.79 37.37
N ARG A 656 24.13 -27.38 38.47
CA ARG A 656 23.91 -27.97 39.81
C ARG A 656 22.46 -27.75 40.28
N ARG A 657 21.89 -26.56 40.02
CA ARG A 657 20.51 -26.23 40.39
C ARG A 657 19.48 -27.00 39.57
N ALA A 658 19.78 -27.26 38.28
CA ALA A 658 18.94 -28.10 37.45
C ALA A 658 18.91 -29.56 37.83
N GLY A 659 19.92 -30.04 38.58
CA GLY A 659 19.98 -31.40 39.15
C GLY A 659 20.72 -32.41 38.32
N ALA A 660 20.86 -33.63 38.92
CA ALA A 660 21.51 -34.75 38.23
C ALA A 660 20.75 -35.14 36.95
N GLY A 661 21.51 -35.42 35.88
CA GLY A 661 20.95 -35.71 34.54
C GLY A 661 20.60 -34.49 33.70
N SER A 662 20.88 -33.27 34.17
CA SER A 662 20.80 -32.06 33.32
C SER A 662 21.88 -32.10 32.22
N SER A 663 21.60 -31.35 31.14
CA SER A 663 22.50 -31.24 29.99
C SER A 663 22.82 -29.78 29.70
N VAL A 664 23.92 -29.58 28.99
CA VAL A 664 24.27 -28.25 28.44
C VAL A 664 24.16 -28.29 26.92
N ALA A 665 23.28 -27.47 26.37
CA ALA A 665 23.15 -27.25 24.95
C ALA A 665 23.91 -25.98 24.53
N TYR A 666 24.51 -25.99 23.36
CA TYR A 666 25.17 -24.81 22.79
C TYR A 666 25.11 -24.83 21.26
N VAL A 667 25.25 -23.67 20.67
CA VAL A 667 25.24 -23.49 19.21
C VAL A 667 26.55 -22.81 18.78
N PRO A 668 27.41 -23.50 18.01
CA PRO A 668 28.59 -22.86 17.44
C PRO A 668 28.24 -21.70 16.53
N ALA A 669 28.95 -20.59 16.68
CA ALA A 669 28.99 -19.48 15.75
C ALA A 669 30.22 -19.64 14.86
N GLY A 670 30.05 -19.64 13.55
CA GLY A 670 31.19 -19.69 12.63
C GLY A 670 32.06 -18.44 12.71
N PRO A 671 33.31 -18.55 12.32
CA PRO A 671 34.16 -17.39 12.13
C PRO A 671 33.50 -16.40 11.16
N ARG A 672 33.51 -15.13 11.53
CA ARG A 672 32.99 -14.05 10.70
C ARG A 672 33.99 -12.89 10.68
N ALA A 673 34.04 -12.20 9.56
CA ALA A 673 34.67 -10.92 9.43
C ALA A 673 33.63 -9.88 9.05
N GLU A 674 33.81 -8.68 9.55
CA GLU A 674 32.91 -7.55 9.34
C GLU A 674 33.69 -6.41 8.68
N LEU A 675 33.09 -5.77 7.69
CA LEU A 675 33.62 -4.60 7.05
C LEU A 675 32.60 -3.46 7.15
N VAL A 676 32.97 -2.45 7.91
CA VAL A 676 32.13 -1.31 8.21
C VAL A 676 32.24 -0.27 7.09
N PRO A 677 31.15 0.16 6.44
CA PRO A 677 31.19 1.09 5.31
C PRO A 677 31.77 2.47 5.62
N THR A 678 31.62 2.96 6.84
CA THR A 678 32.20 4.25 7.26
C THR A 678 33.73 4.24 7.30
N ASP A 679 34.34 3.07 7.44
CA ASP A 679 35.81 2.88 7.41
C ASP A 679 36.34 2.69 6.00
N MET A 680 35.45 2.59 5.01
CA MET A 680 35.82 2.42 3.61
C MET A 680 35.96 3.78 2.91
N THR A 681 36.75 3.83 1.86
CA THR A 681 36.82 5.00 0.97
C THR A 681 35.46 5.15 0.28
N HIS A 682 34.82 6.30 0.40
CA HIS A 682 33.50 6.56 -0.16
C HIS A 682 33.35 7.95 -0.80
N PRO A 683 32.36 8.17 -1.69
CA PRO A 683 32.11 9.49 -2.26
C PRO A 683 31.75 10.53 -1.16
N ARG A 684 32.25 11.75 -1.28
CA ARG A 684 32.03 12.82 -0.28
C ARG A 684 30.56 13.21 -0.12
N TYR A 685 29.74 12.95 -1.12
CA TYR A 685 28.29 13.22 -1.07
C TYR A 685 27.47 12.08 -0.44
N TRP A 686 28.09 10.93 -0.16
CA TRP A 686 27.49 9.91 0.71
C TRP A 686 27.71 10.32 2.17
N ARG A 687 26.70 10.19 2.98
CA ARG A 687 26.74 10.68 4.37
C ARG A 687 26.75 9.52 5.36
N ALA A 688 27.52 9.64 6.41
CA ALA A 688 27.48 8.69 7.51
C ALA A 688 26.11 8.73 8.20
N LEU A 689 25.61 7.55 8.50
CA LEU A 689 24.40 7.30 9.27
C LEU A 689 24.81 6.52 10.53
N GLY A 690 25.04 7.23 11.61
CA GLY A 690 25.71 6.67 12.79
C GLY A 690 27.19 6.35 12.50
N THR A 691 27.70 5.34 13.21
CA THR A 691 29.10 4.90 13.13
C THR A 691 29.34 3.77 12.12
N GLU A 692 28.29 3.08 11.67
CA GLU A 692 28.43 1.80 10.97
C GLU A 692 27.85 1.80 9.54
N ALA A 693 27.08 2.81 9.17
CA ALA A 693 26.38 2.82 7.90
C ALA A 693 26.59 4.10 7.12
N LEU A 694 26.45 4.01 5.80
CA LEU A 694 26.44 5.14 4.88
C LEU A 694 25.08 5.29 4.24
N ARG A 695 24.65 6.53 4.10
CA ARG A 695 23.56 6.91 3.24
C ARG A 695 24.08 7.27 1.86
N ALA A 696 23.78 6.43 0.89
CA ALA A 696 24.18 6.59 -0.49
C ALA A 696 23.25 7.51 -1.27
N TYR A 697 23.76 8.61 -1.78
CA TYR A 697 23.10 9.49 -2.73
C TYR A 697 23.69 9.31 -4.12
N GLY A 698 22.87 9.27 -5.16
CA GLY A 698 23.35 9.12 -6.53
C GLY A 698 24.11 7.81 -6.77
N ALA A 699 24.82 7.76 -7.88
CA ALA A 699 25.75 6.68 -8.20
C ALA A 699 27.06 6.85 -7.45
N GLY A 700 27.78 5.76 -7.21
CA GLY A 700 29.08 5.81 -6.54
C GLY A 700 29.58 4.42 -6.18
N ALA A 701 30.77 4.36 -5.60
CA ALA A 701 31.32 3.13 -5.07
C ALA A 701 32.05 3.40 -3.76
N ILE A 702 32.08 2.37 -2.90
CA ILE A 702 32.91 2.34 -1.71
C ILE A 702 33.91 1.20 -1.85
N GLU A 703 35.11 1.42 -1.36
CA GLU A 703 36.22 0.48 -1.47
C GLU A 703 36.94 0.30 -0.12
N GLY A 704 37.25 -0.94 0.19
CA GLY A 704 37.98 -1.31 1.40
C GLY A 704 38.59 -2.70 1.28
N SER A 705 39.07 -3.25 2.38
CA SER A 705 39.61 -4.59 2.42
C SER A 705 39.11 -5.32 3.67
N VAL A 706 38.94 -6.64 3.55
CA VAL A 706 38.57 -7.51 4.65
C VAL A 706 39.67 -8.53 4.87
N GLN A 707 40.03 -8.79 6.13
CA GLN A 707 40.97 -9.84 6.52
C GLN A 707 40.20 -11.10 6.91
N LEU A 708 40.42 -12.20 6.17
CA LEU A 708 39.80 -13.50 6.46
C LEU A 708 40.85 -14.41 7.15
N GLY A 709 40.47 -14.91 8.33
CA GLY A 709 41.39 -15.76 9.15
C GLY A 709 41.52 -17.20 8.65
N ALA A 710 40.62 -17.66 7.78
CA ALA A 710 40.63 -19.02 7.25
C ALA A 710 40.13 -19.03 5.81
N GLY A 711 40.60 -20.00 5.03
CA GLY A 711 40.05 -20.28 3.70
C GLY A 711 38.79 -21.15 3.80
N GLY A 712 37.86 -20.94 2.87
CA GLY A 712 36.62 -21.70 2.81
C GLY A 712 35.51 -21.00 2.04
N THR A 713 34.32 -21.56 2.12
CA THR A 713 33.13 -20.95 1.51
C THR A 713 32.53 -19.93 2.48
N TYR A 714 32.39 -18.70 2.02
CA TYR A 714 31.81 -17.60 2.78
C TYR A 714 30.44 -17.22 2.23
N GLU A 715 29.47 -17.06 3.13
CA GLU A 715 28.22 -16.35 2.85
C GLU A 715 28.42 -14.86 3.11
N ILE A 716 28.17 -14.04 2.08
CA ILE A 716 28.39 -12.60 2.14
C ILE A 716 27.05 -11.89 2.13
N SER A 717 26.79 -11.13 3.18
CA SER A 717 25.56 -10.38 3.38
C SER A 717 25.86 -8.93 3.75
N MET A 718 24.93 -8.04 3.51
CA MET A 718 25.03 -6.62 3.87
C MET A 718 23.81 -6.23 4.72
N SER A 719 24.05 -5.59 5.84
CA SER A 719 22.97 -4.89 6.55
C SER A 719 22.59 -3.62 5.78
N GLY A 720 21.32 -3.47 5.44
CA GLY A 720 20.95 -2.25 4.71
C GLY A 720 19.57 -2.30 4.05
N SER A 721 19.31 -1.21 3.31
CA SER A 721 18.07 -1.04 2.56
C SER A 721 18.41 -0.30 1.26
N VAL A 722 18.30 -0.97 0.13
CA VAL A 722 18.72 -0.42 -1.16
C VAL A 722 17.63 -0.57 -2.21
N ALA A 723 17.06 0.54 -2.64
CA ALA A 723 16.09 0.56 -3.73
C ALA A 723 16.76 0.35 -5.09
N ARG A 724 17.97 0.93 -5.29
CA ARG A 724 18.78 0.67 -6.48
C ARG A 724 19.71 -0.50 -6.27
N PRO A 725 20.01 -1.27 -7.33
CA PRO A 725 20.97 -2.35 -7.25
C PRO A 725 22.34 -1.85 -6.72
N VAL A 726 22.86 -2.59 -5.74
CA VAL A 726 24.24 -2.48 -5.28
C VAL A 726 24.94 -3.75 -5.67
N THR A 727 26.08 -3.63 -6.36
CA THR A 727 26.88 -4.74 -6.86
C THR A 727 28.15 -4.87 -6.04
N LEU A 728 28.40 -6.09 -5.55
CA LEU A 728 29.60 -6.46 -4.82
C LEU A 728 30.65 -7.00 -5.78
N TYR A 729 31.87 -6.52 -5.61
CA TYR A 729 33.08 -7.05 -6.23
C TYR A 729 34.06 -7.50 -5.15
N VAL A 730 34.64 -8.68 -5.32
CA VAL A 730 35.68 -9.25 -4.47
C VAL A 730 36.91 -9.48 -5.35
N ASP A 731 38.03 -8.90 -5.02
CA ASP A 731 39.29 -8.96 -5.78
C ASP A 731 39.12 -8.60 -7.26
N GLY A 732 38.24 -7.62 -7.54
CA GLY A 732 37.96 -7.15 -8.89
C GLY A 732 36.90 -7.98 -9.64
N HIS A 733 36.49 -9.14 -9.14
CA HIS A 733 35.49 -10.00 -9.76
C HIS A 733 34.09 -9.71 -9.21
N ARG A 734 33.08 -9.64 -10.09
CA ARG A 734 31.69 -9.46 -9.67
C ARG A 734 31.23 -10.69 -8.88
N ALA A 735 30.87 -10.46 -7.62
CA ALA A 735 30.39 -11.49 -6.72
C ALA A 735 28.88 -11.66 -6.73
N GLY A 736 28.15 -10.54 -6.70
CA GLY A 736 26.69 -10.55 -6.66
C GLY A 736 26.13 -9.14 -6.75
N SER A 737 24.80 -9.06 -6.84
CA SER A 737 24.10 -7.79 -6.83
C SER A 737 22.79 -7.95 -6.05
N VAL A 738 22.48 -6.98 -5.20
CA VAL A 738 21.25 -6.94 -4.43
C VAL A 738 20.47 -5.68 -4.77
N ALA A 739 19.17 -5.83 -4.91
CA ALA A 739 18.22 -4.75 -4.99
C ALA A 739 17.00 -5.20 -4.23
N ASN A 740 16.67 -4.49 -3.18
CA ASN A 740 15.38 -4.63 -2.54
C ASN A 740 14.80 -3.24 -2.31
N GLN A 741 13.50 -3.16 -2.31
CA GLN A 741 12.82 -1.92 -2.02
C GLN A 741 12.42 -1.83 -0.54
N GLU A 742 12.92 -2.74 0.28
CA GLU A 742 12.71 -2.69 1.72
C GLU A 742 13.40 -1.47 2.30
N ARG A 743 12.65 -0.68 3.04
CA ARG A 743 13.11 0.54 3.69
C ARG A 743 13.33 0.36 5.19
N TYR A 744 13.62 -0.87 5.63
CA TYR A 744 13.81 -1.19 7.04
C TYR A 744 15.28 -1.35 7.38
N PRO A 745 15.84 -0.55 8.30
CA PRO A 745 17.16 -0.77 8.84
C PRO A 745 17.26 -2.11 9.56
N GLY A 746 18.46 -2.69 9.55
CA GLY A 746 18.74 -3.92 10.27
C GLY A 746 18.40 -5.20 9.50
N GLN A 747 17.94 -5.11 8.27
CA GLN A 747 17.78 -6.28 7.40
C GLN A 747 19.11 -6.65 6.74
N PHE A 748 19.32 -7.95 6.52
CA PHE A 748 20.50 -8.49 5.86
C PHE A 748 20.16 -8.94 4.45
N LEU A 749 20.86 -8.35 3.47
CA LEU A 749 20.73 -8.64 2.05
C LEU A 749 21.83 -9.61 1.64
N HIS A 750 21.47 -10.78 1.18
CA HIS A 750 22.42 -11.79 0.74
C HIS A 750 22.97 -11.45 -0.66
N PHE A 751 24.30 -11.31 -0.79
CA PHE A 751 24.98 -11.07 -2.06
C PHE A 751 25.36 -12.35 -2.80
N ALA A 752 26.10 -13.20 -2.11
CA ALA A 752 26.72 -14.36 -2.73
C ALA A 752 27.25 -15.36 -1.70
N ARG A 753 27.50 -16.56 -2.19
CA ARG A 753 28.26 -17.60 -1.51
C ARG A 753 29.51 -17.89 -2.33
N LEU A 754 30.70 -17.58 -1.78
CA LEU A 754 31.96 -17.61 -2.50
C LEU A 754 33.03 -18.41 -1.74
N SER A 755 33.85 -19.15 -2.47
CA SER A 755 35.06 -19.75 -1.93
C SER A 755 36.20 -18.73 -1.96
N LEU A 756 36.70 -18.35 -0.77
CA LEU A 756 37.78 -17.39 -0.58
C LEU A 756 38.95 -18.01 0.19
N SER A 757 40.14 -17.59 -0.09
CA SER A 757 41.36 -17.98 0.64
C SER A 757 41.43 -17.29 2.01
N ALA A 758 42.31 -17.76 2.89
CA ALA A 758 42.73 -16.95 4.02
C ALA A 758 43.60 -15.79 3.52
N GLY A 759 43.43 -14.60 4.14
CA GLY A 759 44.21 -13.41 3.77
C GLY A 759 43.37 -12.19 3.56
N THR A 760 43.98 -11.18 2.95
CA THR A 760 43.33 -9.89 2.67
C THR A 760 42.65 -9.91 1.31
N HIS A 761 41.35 -9.58 1.27
CA HIS A 761 40.55 -9.47 0.05
C HIS A 761 40.11 -8.02 -0.16
N ARG A 762 40.24 -7.54 -1.40
CA ARG A 762 39.79 -6.21 -1.80
C ARG A 762 38.28 -6.24 -2.08
N ILE A 763 37.54 -5.36 -1.42
CA ILE A 763 36.09 -5.28 -1.52
C ILE A 763 35.70 -3.95 -2.14
N ARG A 764 34.77 -4.01 -3.12
CA ARG A 764 34.15 -2.83 -3.72
C ARG A 764 32.66 -3.05 -3.82
N LEU A 765 31.90 -2.09 -3.29
CA LEU A 765 30.45 -2.00 -3.52
C LEU A 765 30.17 -0.86 -4.48
N SER A 766 29.47 -1.13 -5.56
CA SER A 766 29.11 -0.14 -6.58
C SER A 766 27.60 0.01 -6.67
N ARG A 767 27.12 1.25 -6.58
CA ARG A 767 25.74 1.65 -6.79
C ARG A 767 25.62 2.41 -8.11
N GLY A 768 24.79 1.93 -9.02
CA GLY A 768 24.58 2.51 -10.35
C GLY A 768 23.78 3.82 -10.34
N ASN A 769 23.65 4.44 -11.52
CA ASN A 769 22.75 5.57 -11.73
C ASN A 769 21.30 5.16 -11.54
N ALA A 770 20.43 6.15 -11.28
CA ALA A 770 18.99 5.94 -11.30
C ALA A 770 18.55 5.49 -12.71
N GLY A 771 17.76 4.44 -12.77
CA GLY A 771 17.13 3.96 -13.99
C GLY A 771 15.74 4.59 -14.19
N VAL A 772 15.02 4.06 -15.17
CA VAL A 772 13.61 4.41 -15.38
C VAL A 772 12.64 3.53 -14.58
N SER A 773 13.17 2.58 -13.81
CA SER A 773 12.35 1.67 -12.99
C SER A 773 11.70 2.41 -11.83
N PRO A 774 10.49 2.00 -11.40
CA PRO A 774 9.87 2.56 -10.22
C PRO A 774 10.75 2.31 -8.99
N GLY A 775 10.81 3.27 -8.08
CA GLY A 775 11.63 3.23 -6.88
C GLY A 775 13.13 3.33 -7.09
N SER A 776 13.61 3.60 -8.31
CA SER A 776 15.05 3.73 -8.60
C SER A 776 15.60 5.12 -8.28
N GLY A 777 14.78 6.11 -7.97
CA GLY A 777 15.17 7.46 -7.59
C GLY A 777 15.72 7.56 -6.17
N ASP A 778 16.39 8.68 -5.85
CA ASP A 778 16.75 9.06 -4.49
C ASP A 778 15.67 9.99 -3.93
N GLY A 779 14.89 9.52 -2.95
CA GLY A 779 13.84 10.29 -2.32
C GLY A 779 14.33 11.11 -1.12
N PRO A 780 13.46 11.99 -0.59
CA PRO A 780 13.72 12.69 0.65
C PRO A 780 13.72 11.75 1.85
N ASP A 781 13.05 10.61 1.73
CA ASP A 781 13.06 9.57 2.75
C ASP A 781 14.46 8.95 2.89
N THR A 782 14.96 9.00 4.11
CA THR A 782 16.34 8.67 4.44
C THR A 782 16.66 7.17 4.38
N SER A 783 15.67 6.33 4.19
CA SER A 783 15.79 4.89 4.35
C SER A 783 16.10 4.11 3.08
N SER A 784 15.97 4.71 1.89
CA SER A 784 16.04 3.99 0.61
C SER A 784 17.45 3.79 0.02
N GLY A 785 18.50 4.14 0.73
CA GLY A 785 19.87 4.04 0.24
C GLY A 785 20.87 3.78 1.36
N VAL A 786 20.51 2.96 2.35
CA VAL A 786 21.36 2.64 3.50
C VAL A 786 22.25 1.45 3.17
N ILE A 787 23.55 1.66 3.20
CA ILE A 787 24.58 0.64 3.11
C ILE A 787 25.21 0.50 4.49
N GLY A 788 24.94 -0.60 5.16
CA GLY A 788 25.48 -0.94 6.46
C GLY A 788 26.58 -1.98 6.35
N PRO A 789 27.01 -2.58 7.49
CA PRO A 789 28.11 -3.52 7.53
C PRO A 789 27.94 -4.70 6.58
N LEU A 790 29.06 -5.08 5.94
CA LEU A 790 29.18 -6.32 5.21
C LEU A 790 29.70 -7.40 6.14
N ILE A 791 29.00 -8.53 6.15
CA ILE A 791 29.35 -9.70 6.95
C ILE A 791 29.85 -10.80 6.03
N PHE A 792 31.04 -11.32 6.30
CA PHE A 792 31.63 -12.49 5.67
C PHE A 792 31.55 -13.64 6.69
N ALA A 793 30.57 -14.49 6.59
CA ALA A 793 30.38 -15.62 7.48
C ALA A 793 30.92 -16.91 6.85
N LEU A 794 31.92 -17.51 7.47
CA LEU A 794 32.46 -18.80 7.00
C LEU A 794 31.44 -19.90 7.19
N ASP A 795 31.05 -20.54 6.11
CA ASP A 795 30.11 -21.67 6.14
C ASP A 795 30.82 -22.95 6.62
N GLN A 796 30.49 -23.39 7.80
CA GLN A 796 31.02 -24.59 8.40
C GLN A 796 29.86 -25.53 8.78
N PRO A 797 30.00 -26.86 8.65
CA PRO A 797 28.94 -27.81 8.91
C PRO A 797 28.35 -27.75 10.32
N GLN A 798 29.12 -27.29 11.32
CA GLN A 798 28.68 -27.13 12.70
C GLN A 798 27.97 -25.82 13.00
N ASN A 799 28.03 -24.84 12.13
CA ASN A 799 27.41 -23.53 12.36
C ASN A 799 25.89 -23.67 12.51
N GLY A 800 25.36 -23.10 13.57
CA GLY A 800 23.93 -23.13 13.85
C GLY A 800 23.40 -24.50 14.29
N ARG A 801 24.22 -25.57 14.34
CA ARG A 801 23.81 -26.86 14.85
C ARG A 801 23.71 -26.88 16.36
N LEU A 802 22.68 -27.50 16.86
CA LEU A 802 22.50 -27.74 18.28
C LEU A 802 23.44 -28.85 18.72
N MET A 803 24.34 -28.52 19.63
CA MET A 803 25.25 -29.47 20.28
C MET A 803 24.82 -29.66 21.72
N VAL A 804 24.84 -30.90 22.23
CA VAL A 804 24.45 -31.18 23.61
C VAL A 804 25.47 -32.09 24.27
N VAL A 805 25.84 -31.75 25.48
CA VAL A 805 26.75 -32.50 26.33
C VAL A 805 26.12 -32.69 27.70
N PRO A 806 26.53 -33.76 28.44
CA PRO A 806 26.12 -33.93 29.84
C PRO A 806 26.48 -32.71 30.68
N GLY A 807 25.68 -32.38 31.71
CA GLY A 807 25.95 -31.30 32.62
C GLY A 807 27.31 -31.39 33.33
N SER A 808 27.83 -32.62 33.53
CA SER A 808 29.20 -32.89 34.03
C SER A 808 30.29 -32.24 33.18
N ASP A 809 30.05 -32.10 31.86
CA ASP A 809 30.99 -31.55 30.90
C ASP A 809 30.85 -30.04 30.66
N ALA A 810 30.03 -29.36 31.47
CA ALA A 810 29.85 -27.90 31.40
C ALA A 810 31.19 -27.14 31.48
N GLY A 811 32.20 -27.73 32.11
CA GLY A 811 33.54 -27.14 32.16
C GLY A 811 34.21 -27.03 30.79
N ARG A 812 34.04 -28.02 29.91
CA ARG A 812 34.57 -28.05 28.55
C ARG A 812 33.92 -26.97 27.68
N VAL A 813 32.59 -26.82 27.80
CA VAL A 813 31.85 -25.80 27.06
C VAL A 813 32.30 -24.40 27.47
N CYS A 814 32.60 -24.19 28.75
CA CYS A 814 33.11 -22.94 29.25
C CYS A 814 34.46 -22.52 28.70
N THR A 815 35.37 -23.45 28.52
CA THR A 815 36.72 -23.15 28.02
C THR A 815 36.76 -22.87 26.51
N ALA A 816 35.81 -23.39 25.78
CA ALA A 816 35.71 -23.27 24.32
C ALA A 816 34.75 -22.14 23.84
N HIS A 817 34.35 -21.23 24.70
CA HIS A 817 33.28 -20.28 24.53
C HIS A 817 33.43 -19.23 23.41
N ALA A 818 34.63 -19.07 22.87
CA ALA A 818 34.91 -18.12 21.79
C ALA A 818 34.31 -18.62 20.46
N GLY A 819 33.06 -18.54 20.26
CA GLY A 819 32.45 -18.95 19.01
C GLY A 819 31.08 -19.63 19.18
N TYR A 820 30.36 -19.36 20.25
CA TYR A 820 28.97 -19.83 20.38
C TYR A 820 27.99 -18.67 20.23
N GLN A 821 26.85 -18.95 19.63
CA GLN A 821 25.72 -18.01 19.58
C GLN A 821 25.09 -17.86 20.97
N TRP A 822 24.88 -19.00 21.64
CA TRP A 822 24.34 -19.07 22.99
C TRP A 822 24.68 -20.42 23.65
N ILE A 823 24.51 -20.49 24.96
CA ILE A 823 24.58 -21.70 25.76
C ILE A 823 23.31 -21.82 26.62
N GLU A 824 22.76 -23.03 26.75
CA GLU A 824 21.58 -23.31 27.57
C GLU A 824 21.85 -24.44 28.56
N VAL A 825 21.15 -24.39 29.70
CA VAL A 825 21.03 -25.49 30.61
C VAL A 825 19.67 -26.14 30.40
N LEU A 826 19.67 -27.42 30.15
CA LEU A 826 18.45 -28.20 29.94
C LEU A 826 18.13 -29.05 31.17
N ALA A 827 16.82 -29.16 31.47
CA ALA A 827 16.32 -29.96 32.58
C ALA A 827 16.69 -31.45 32.42
N PRO A 828 16.75 -32.25 33.52
CA PRO A 828 16.98 -33.67 33.45
C PRO A 828 15.97 -34.39 32.56
N GLY A 829 16.48 -35.30 31.72
CA GLY A 829 15.64 -36.07 30.78
C GLY A 829 15.28 -35.34 29.49
N ALA A 830 15.66 -34.08 29.33
CA ALA A 830 15.51 -33.36 28.05
C ALA A 830 16.37 -34.03 26.95
N ARG A 831 15.72 -34.63 25.96
CA ARG A 831 16.41 -35.26 24.83
C ARG A 831 16.72 -34.18 23.79
N ALA A 832 17.98 -33.95 23.54
CA ALA A 832 18.38 -33.16 22.39
C ALA A 832 18.10 -33.94 21.10
N VAL A 833 17.35 -33.37 20.22
CA VAL A 833 17.29 -33.83 18.83
C VAL A 833 18.37 -33.07 18.06
N SER A 834 19.26 -33.82 17.42
CA SER A 834 20.38 -33.33 16.64
C SER A 834 19.92 -32.63 15.34
#